data_92caf7e83d3284d830bdd01d003bcb07
#
_entry.id   92caf7e83d3284d830bdd01d003bcb07
#
_cell.length_a   1.000
_cell.length_b   1.000
_cell.length_c   1.000
_cell.angle_alpha   90.00
_cell.angle_beta   90.00
_cell.angle_gamma   90.00
#
_symmetry.space_group_name_H-M   'P 1'
#
loop_
_entity.id
_entity.type
_entity.pdbx_description
1 polymer ?
#
loop_
_entity_poly.entity_id
_entity_poly.type
_entity_poly.pdbx_seq_one_letter_code
_entity_poly.pdbx_strand_id
1 'polypeptide(L)'
;MRRRDGFLACLLAVLALAAPLPATAQEAAAPAAPARQGPEIVPQSEIPVRADADERYAQDVIQRSKARDPIERLGPPLEALGKSVAATAELFKGENLQLLSVIRLESLSRHWNFHAKQLEEWRRDLRQVVAQYTEDAAELARRRASWEATRAAAAEAGGMAPALANRVQSVLAQLALAEQAVSSPIDQQIRLSRRANAIENSIRAGQKAVSAAIAYNDLRLTRIDSPPYWKTWEDSGASEGALQSVRVGLEIEQSFLEEYNAATAGAHRVKNLLALALLPMLLWLSRRSRRIDTDDPEIQASTRVLRRPISSWILLVLVSVLVFDPDAPLLLYQVALLLALIPVLRLLPAKVYEVLGPWPYVATGLYLLKQLGFLLTANPLYHRTYLLFLTVLSLLLMVWLLVRRRRTAQVEPAQRSIRLLRGIGWLAVAALGISAVANVVGNVSLAEMLTTGLLDAGYVGLVLYAGVTVLASVLRLLLARRVFSRFRVVTQHAGPLLNSVTRLLQLGAALTWVLVVLNQFRLLRPLRDVATAVLTHELSFGQISITLGGVLLFGFSVWLAFWAARTVRVILQDEVLPKMSLPRGVANSISSLTYYAMVMLGLMVALAAAGFEVSQLAIVVGALSVGIGFGLQNVVNNFVSGLILMFERPIQPGDVVEVSGTSGKVREIGMRATTLSTFEGADVVVPNGVLLNEKLINWTLSDMDRRIDVNVGVAYGNDPRRVLELLMEVTRSTPGIADEPAPAILFTGFGANSLDFAIRSWTNNFGDWVKIRSDLHVRVYEALGAAGIQIPFPQHDLHLRTVSPAAGEALAGRQPSPAAAGPGPPEPAPAA
;
A
#
# COMPACT_ATOMS: atom_id res chain seq x y z
N MET A 1 26.63 -2.10 -13.01
CA MET A 1 25.62 -1.08 -12.75
C MET A 1 25.17 -0.30 -14.01
N ARG A 2 26.04 0.03 -14.97
CA ARG A 2 25.67 0.84 -16.18
C ARG A 2 24.76 0.16 -17.23
N ARG A 3 24.61 -1.17 -17.24
CA ARG A 3 23.69 -1.86 -18.19
C ARG A 3 22.23 -1.97 -17.72
N ARG A 4 21.95 -1.80 -16.41
CA ARG A 4 20.59 -1.83 -15.86
C ARG A 4 19.79 -0.54 -16.12
N ASP A 5 20.47 0.61 -16.24
CA ASP A 5 19.79 1.90 -16.43
C ASP A 5 19.20 2.05 -17.86
N GLY A 6 19.83 1.43 -18.86
CA GLY A 6 19.33 1.43 -20.25
C GLY A 6 18.09 0.57 -20.48
N PHE A 7 18.01 -0.57 -19.79
CA PHE A 7 16.83 -1.46 -19.86
C PHE A 7 15.60 -0.81 -19.20
N LEU A 8 15.82 -0.09 -18.10
CA LEU A 8 14.74 0.62 -17.39
C LEU A 8 14.16 1.77 -18.21
N ALA A 9 15.01 2.51 -18.94
CA ALA A 9 14.60 3.58 -19.83
C ALA A 9 13.79 3.04 -21.03
N CYS A 10 14.21 1.92 -21.63
CA CYS A 10 13.43 1.24 -22.67
C CYS A 10 12.11 0.69 -22.15
N LEU A 11 12.09 0.09 -20.95
CA LEU A 11 10.87 -0.45 -20.35
C LEU A 11 9.86 0.64 -19.99
N LEU A 12 10.35 1.77 -19.44
CA LEU A 12 9.51 2.95 -19.16
C LEU A 12 8.99 3.60 -20.46
N ALA A 13 9.78 3.63 -21.51
CA ALA A 13 9.37 4.12 -22.82
C ALA A 13 8.27 3.22 -23.42
N VAL A 14 8.43 1.90 -23.33
CA VAL A 14 7.42 0.93 -23.80
C VAL A 14 6.14 1.00 -22.97
N LEU A 15 6.25 1.16 -21.64
CA LEU A 15 5.09 1.32 -20.74
C LEU A 15 4.38 2.66 -20.94
N ALA A 16 5.10 3.73 -21.24
CA ALA A 16 4.50 5.03 -21.55
C ALA A 16 3.81 5.04 -22.94
N LEU A 17 4.29 4.26 -23.88
CA LEU A 17 3.61 4.00 -25.14
C LEU A 17 2.35 3.14 -24.97
N ALA A 18 2.31 2.31 -23.91
CA ALA A 18 1.17 1.46 -23.56
C ALA A 18 0.14 2.12 -22.62
N ALA A 19 0.42 3.29 -22.04
CA ALA A 19 -0.49 3.97 -21.11
C ALA A 19 -1.25 5.13 -21.82
N PRO A 20 -2.55 5.32 -21.54
CA PRO A 20 -3.49 4.32 -21.12
C PRO A 20 -4.16 3.66 -22.33
N LEU A 21 -3.98 2.39 -22.48
CA LEU A 21 -5.02 1.62 -23.15
C LEU A 21 -6.30 1.89 -22.36
N PRO A 22 -7.42 2.31 -22.99
CA PRO A 22 -8.70 2.10 -22.36
C PRO A 22 -8.66 0.59 -22.03
N ALA A 23 -8.75 0.25 -20.75
CA ALA A 23 -9.10 -1.10 -20.40
C ALA A 23 -10.38 -1.35 -21.21
N THR A 24 -10.27 -2.09 -22.30
CA THR A 24 -11.42 -2.81 -22.78
C THR A 24 -11.79 -3.58 -21.54
N ALA A 25 -12.86 -3.10 -20.89
CA ALA A 25 -13.53 -3.88 -19.90
C ALA A 25 -13.87 -5.16 -20.64
N GLN A 26 -12.98 -6.12 -20.58
CA GLN A 26 -13.33 -7.49 -20.73
C GLN A 26 -14.44 -7.62 -19.71
N GLU A 27 -15.63 -7.72 -20.20
CA GLU A 27 -16.83 -7.96 -19.43
C GLU A 27 -16.42 -9.05 -18.46
N ALA A 28 -16.13 -8.65 -17.22
CA ALA A 28 -15.77 -9.57 -16.17
C ALA A 28 -16.95 -10.52 -16.16
N ALA A 29 -16.70 -11.75 -16.58
CA ALA A 29 -17.70 -12.80 -16.54
C ALA A 29 -18.28 -12.69 -15.13
N ALA A 30 -19.55 -12.38 -15.04
CA ALA A 30 -20.25 -12.22 -13.80
C ALA A 30 -19.82 -13.40 -12.92
N PRO A 31 -19.39 -13.18 -11.67
CA PRO A 31 -18.95 -14.26 -10.81
C PRO A 31 -19.98 -15.36 -10.92
N ALA A 32 -19.54 -16.58 -11.25
CA ALA A 32 -20.42 -17.73 -11.42
C ALA A 32 -21.38 -17.71 -10.25
N ALA A 33 -22.65 -17.54 -10.53
CA ALA A 33 -23.68 -17.45 -9.51
C ALA A 33 -23.48 -18.65 -8.58
N PRO A 34 -23.40 -18.45 -7.26
CA PRO A 34 -23.27 -19.56 -6.33
C PRO A 34 -24.34 -20.57 -6.69
N ALA A 35 -23.98 -21.85 -6.77
CA ALA A 35 -24.87 -22.94 -7.15
C ALA A 35 -26.24 -22.69 -6.53
N ARG A 36 -27.30 -22.64 -7.35
CA ARG A 36 -28.67 -22.30 -6.96
C ARG A 36 -29.08 -23.30 -5.87
N GLN A 37 -28.78 -22.94 -4.63
CA GLN A 37 -29.47 -23.51 -3.49
C GLN A 37 -30.92 -23.05 -3.65
N GLY A 38 -31.87 -24.00 -3.64
CA GLY A 38 -33.29 -23.65 -3.70
C GLY A 38 -33.64 -22.64 -2.61
N PRO A 39 -34.77 -21.92 -2.74
CA PRO A 39 -35.14 -20.90 -1.75
C PRO A 39 -35.19 -21.53 -0.37
N GLU A 40 -34.50 -20.91 0.59
CA GLU A 40 -34.46 -21.36 1.98
C GLU A 40 -35.87 -21.30 2.59
N ILE A 41 -36.38 -22.43 3.13
CA ILE A 41 -37.69 -22.49 3.81
C ILE A 41 -37.50 -22.08 5.27
N VAL A 42 -38.23 -21.08 5.75
CA VAL A 42 -38.13 -20.58 7.12
C VAL A 42 -38.94 -21.53 8.06
N PRO A 43 -38.27 -22.09 9.11
CA PRO A 43 -38.97 -22.92 10.09
C PRO A 43 -40.10 -22.13 10.81
N GLN A 44 -41.24 -22.79 11.14
CA GLN A 44 -42.39 -22.10 11.78
C GLN A 44 -42.02 -21.37 13.10
N SER A 45 -41.06 -21.92 13.86
CA SER A 45 -40.56 -21.33 15.11
C SER A 45 -39.80 -20.00 14.91
N GLU A 46 -39.20 -19.78 13.74
CA GLU A 46 -38.38 -18.60 13.42
C GLU A 46 -39.18 -17.52 12.68
N ILE A 47 -40.40 -17.84 12.21
CA ILE A 47 -41.20 -16.89 11.42
C ILE A 47 -41.35 -15.52 12.11
N PRO A 48 -41.65 -15.38 13.43
CA PRO A 48 -41.85 -14.06 14.02
C PRO A 48 -40.58 -13.21 13.99
N VAL A 49 -39.41 -13.80 14.35
CA VAL A 49 -38.16 -13.08 14.45
C VAL A 49 -37.62 -12.67 13.07
N ARG A 50 -37.72 -13.61 12.10
CA ARG A 50 -37.26 -13.35 10.73
C ARG A 50 -38.19 -12.38 10.00
N ALA A 51 -39.50 -12.45 10.26
CA ALA A 51 -40.48 -11.49 9.75
C ALA A 51 -40.16 -10.04 10.18
N ASP A 52 -39.86 -9.83 11.47
CA ASP A 52 -39.49 -8.50 11.99
C ASP A 52 -38.20 -7.97 11.38
N ALA A 53 -37.23 -8.85 11.10
CA ALA A 53 -35.96 -8.47 10.48
C ALA A 53 -36.19 -8.08 9.01
N ASP A 54 -37.00 -8.85 8.27
CA ASP A 54 -37.22 -8.63 6.85
C ASP A 54 -38.15 -7.43 6.60
N GLU A 55 -39.13 -7.18 7.48
CA GLU A 55 -39.94 -5.95 7.41
C GLU A 55 -39.10 -4.70 7.68
N ARG A 56 -38.18 -4.74 8.68
CA ARG A 56 -37.26 -3.63 8.93
C ARG A 56 -36.37 -3.36 7.75
N TYR A 57 -35.81 -4.42 7.14
CA TYR A 57 -35.02 -4.29 5.94
C TYR A 57 -35.83 -3.68 4.78
N ALA A 58 -37.03 -4.15 4.52
CA ALA A 58 -37.93 -3.61 3.49
C ALA A 58 -38.23 -2.11 3.73
N GLN A 59 -38.51 -1.73 4.98
CA GLN A 59 -38.79 -0.34 5.35
C GLN A 59 -37.55 0.53 5.16
N ASP A 60 -36.34 0.05 5.53
CA ASP A 60 -35.07 0.77 5.33
C ASP A 60 -34.79 0.99 3.84
N VAL A 61 -34.99 -0.03 3.00
CA VAL A 61 -34.87 0.11 1.54
C VAL A 61 -35.86 1.14 0.99
N ILE A 62 -37.13 1.12 1.43
CA ILE A 62 -38.16 2.11 1.01
C ILE A 62 -37.74 3.53 1.42
N GLN A 63 -37.26 3.70 2.65
CA GLN A 63 -36.79 5.01 3.11
C GLN A 63 -35.57 5.50 2.34
N ARG A 64 -34.58 4.62 2.08
CA ARG A 64 -33.40 4.96 1.28
C ARG A 64 -33.77 5.33 -0.15
N SER A 65 -34.69 4.62 -0.77
CA SER A 65 -35.14 4.93 -2.14
C SER A 65 -35.93 6.24 -2.25
N LYS A 66 -36.64 6.66 -1.18
CA LYS A 66 -37.38 7.94 -1.12
C LYS A 66 -36.48 9.12 -0.76
N ALA A 67 -35.36 8.90 -0.05
CA ALA A 67 -34.42 9.93 0.33
C ALA A 67 -33.59 10.37 -0.88
N ARG A 68 -34.03 11.38 -1.64
CA ARG A 68 -33.39 12.00 -2.81
C ARG A 68 -32.86 10.98 -3.82
N ASP A 69 -33.52 10.83 -4.93
CA ASP A 69 -33.07 9.94 -6.00
C ASP A 69 -31.70 10.41 -6.57
N PRO A 70 -30.57 9.75 -6.22
CA PRO A 70 -29.26 10.15 -6.72
C PRO A 70 -29.17 10.03 -8.25
N ILE A 71 -30.04 9.23 -8.88
CA ILE A 71 -30.10 9.01 -10.33
C ILE A 71 -30.65 10.25 -11.04
N GLU A 72 -31.61 10.98 -10.43
CA GLU A 72 -32.10 12.23 -10.99
C GLU A 72 -31.00 13.27 -11.19
N ARG A 73 -29.99 13.28 -10.31
CA ARG A 73 -28.84 14.19 -10.42
C ARG A 73 -27.93 13.89 -11.61
N LEU A 74 -27.98 12.67 -12.14
CA LEU A 74 -27.15 12.26 -13.28
C LEU A 74 -27.82 12.59 -14.63
N GLY A 75 -29.09 12.91 -14.64
CA GLY A 75 -29.82 13.30 -15.85
C GLY A 75 -29.30 14.59 -16.49
N PRO A 76 -29.26 15.73 -15.77
CA PRO A 76 -28.82 17.01 -16.30
C PRO A 76 -27.40 17.02 -16.87
N PRO A 77 -26.37 16.42 -16.20
CA PRO A 77 -25.03 16.32 -16.78
C PRO A 77 -24.98 15.52 -18.10
N LEU A 78 -25.74 14.41 -18.20
CA LEU A 78 -25.83 13.64 -19.43
C LEU A 78 -26.50 14.42 -20.56
N GLU A 79 -27.53 15.17 -20.24
CA GLU A 79 -28.22 16.01 -21.23
C GLU A 79 -27.32 17.15 -21.72
N ALA A 80 -26.56 17.78 -20.81
CA ALA A 80 -25.58 18.80 -21.16
C ALA A 80 -24.50 18.23 -22.08
N LEU A 81 -23.95 17.05 -21.76
CA LEU A 81 -22.99 16.35 -22.61
C LEU A 81 -23.59 16.01 -23.97
N GLY A 82 -24.83 15.53 -24.00
CA GLY A 82 -25.53 15.24 -25.27
C GLY A 82 -25.68 16.47 -26.16
N LYS A 83 -26.00 17.63 -25.59
CA LYS A 83 -26.09 18.90 -26.30
C LYS A 83 -24.72 19.33 -26.85
N SER A 84 -23.67 19.21 -26.07
CA SER A 84 -22.32 19.56 -26.48
C SER A 84 -21.80 18.64 -27.58
N VAL A 85 -22.02 17.32 -27.47
CA VAL A 85 -21.70 16.34 -28.52
C VAL A 85 -22.45 16.64 -29.81
N ALA A 86 -23.74 16.98 -29.74
CA ALA A 86 -24.55 17.35 -30.90
C ALA A 86 -24.04 18.66 -31.54
N ALA A 87 -23.73 19.68 -30.74
CA ALA A 87 -23.15 20.94 -31.23
C ALA A 87 -21.80 20.70 -31.93
N THR A 88 -20.92 19.90 -31.36
CA THR A 88 -19.66 19.53 -32.00
C THR A 88 -19.88 18.78 -33.31
N ALA A 89 -20.83 17.86 -33.35
CA ALA A 89 -21.17 17.13 -34.57
C ALA A 89 -21.75 18.06 -35.68
N GLU A 90 -22.59 19.03 -35.32
CA GLU A 90 -23.21 19.99 -36.26
C GLU A 90 -22.18 20.95 -36.85
N LEU A 91 -21.15 21.38 -36.10
CA LEU A 91 -20.06 22.25 -36.58
C LEU A 91 -19.34 21.66 -37.83
N PHE A 92 -19.36 20.33 -37.97
CA PHE A 92 -18.66 19.62 -39.04
C PHE A 92 -19.59 18.98 -40.05
N LYS A 93 -20.91 19.19 -39.91
CA LYS A 93 -21.89 18.66 -40.83
C LYS A 93 -21.83 19.43 -42.15
N GLY A 94 -21.26 18.82 -43.16
CA GLY A 94 -21.08 19.44 -44.46
C GLY A 94 -19.66 19.91 -44.80
N GLU A 95 -18.75 19.95 -43.84
CA GLU A 95 -17.33 20.22 -44.10
C GLU A 95 -16.60 18.94 -44.53
N ASN A 96 -15.75 19.08 -45.56
CA ASN A 96 -14.88 17.97 -45.94
C ASN A 96 -13.68 17.92 -44.99
N LEU A 97 -13.77 17.06 -43.99
CA LEU A 97 -12.72 16.88 -42.96
C LEU A 97 -11.33 16.59 -43.57
N GLN A 98 -11.27 16.05 -44.78
CA GLN A 98 -10.00 15.77 -45.49
C GLN A 98 -9.27 17.04 -45.94
N LEU A 99 -9.97 18.17 -46.01
CA LEU A 99 -9.40 19.46 -46.42
C LEU A 99 -8.88 20.26 -45.21
N LEU A 100 -9.22 19.85 -43.98
CA LEU A 100 -8.76 20.52 -42.79
C LEU A 100 -7.27 20.26 -42.57
N SER A 101 -6.57 21.26 -42.03
CA SER A 101 -5.18 21.08 -41.58
C SER A 101 -5.09 20.04 -40.47
N VAL A 102 -3.98 19.32 -40.39
CA VAL A 102 -3.78 18.27 -39.35
C VAL A 102 -3.86 18.83 -37.95
N ILE A 103 -3.41 20.05 -37.74
CA ILE A 103 -3.52 20.74 -36.42
C ILE A 103 -4.98 20.87 -36.00
N ARG A 104 -5.89 21.23 -36.93
CA ARG A 104 -7.33 21.29 -36.64
C ARG A 104 -7.94 19.91 -36.39
N LEU A 105 -7.55 18.90 -37.18
CA LEU A 105 -7.97 17.52 -36.97
C LEU A 105 -7.49 16.97 -35.62
N GLU A 106 -6.31 17.32 -35.20
CA GLU A 106 -5.81 16.95 -33.87
C GLU A 106 -6.55 17.63 -32.73
N SER A 107 -6.89 18.93 -32.87
CA SER A 107 -7.73 19.62 -31.91
C SER A 107 -9.12 18.97 -31.82
N LEU A 108 -9.72 18.68 -32.95
CA LEU A 108 -11.00 17.99 -33.04
C LEU A 108 -10.93 16.57 -32.40
N SER A 109 -9.87 15.83 -32.67
CA SER A 109 -9.64 14.54 -32.04
C SER A 109 -9.56 14.63 -30.51
N ARG A 110 -8.88 15.67 -29.96
CA ARG A 110 -8.85 15.93 -28.53
C ARG A 110 -10.24 16.25 -27.97
N HIS A 111 -11.02 17.06 -28.68
CA HIS A 111 -12.38 17.38 -28.27
C HIS A 111 -13.27 16.14 -28.17
N TRP A 112 -13.25 15.26 -29.20
CA TRP A 112 -13.97 13.99 -29.15
C TRP A 112 -13.49 13.04 -28.04
N ASN A 113 -12.17 12.99 -27.78
CA ASN A 113 -11.62 12.20 -26.69
C ASN A 113 -12.03 12.74 -25.32
N PHE A 114 -12.15 14.07 -25.21
CA PHE A 114 -12.64 14.72 -24.01
C PHE A 114 -14.11 14.35 -23.72
N HIS A 115 -14.98 14.38 -24.74
CA HIS A 115 -16.36 13.92 -24.60
C HIS A 115 -16.45 12.44 -24.24
N ALA A 116 -15.62 11.59 -24.83
CA ALA A 116 -15.56 10.17 -24.50
C ALA A 116 -15.21 9.95 -23.01
N LYS A 117 -14.24 10.71 -22.51
CA LYS A 117 -13.80 10.65 -21.11
C LYS A 117 -14.89 11.13 -20.15
N GLN A 118 -15.57 12.23 -20.47
CA GLN A 118 -16.71 12.72 -19.68
C GLN A 118 -17.83 11.68 -19.59
N LEU A 119 -18.14 11.01 -20.71
CA LEU A 119 -19.14 9.95 -20.72
C LEU A 119 -18.71 8.73 -19.88
N GLU A 120 -17.43 8.38 -19.91
CA GLU A 120 -16.90 7.27 -19.11
C GLU A 120 -16.92 7.60 -17.60
N GLU A 121 -16.58 8.82 -17.21
CA GLU A 121 -16.68 9.31 -15.82
C GLU A 121 -18.15 9.27 -15.37
N TRP A 122 -19.06 9.81 -16.18
CA TRP A 122 -20.50 9.75 -15.89
C TRP A 122 -21.01 8.31 -15.75
N ARG A 123 -20.56 7.37 -16.59
CA ARG A 123 -20.90 5.95 -16.48
C ARG A 123 -20.35 5.31 -15.22
N ARG A 124 -19.19 5.72 -14.76
CA ARG A 124 -18.62 5.27 -13.50
C ARG A 124 -19.49 5.69 -12.32
N ASP A 125 -19.89 6.96 -12.31
CA ASP A 125 -20.79 7.52 -11.30
C ASP A 125 -22.14 6.80 -11.30
N LEU A 126 -22.72 6.56 -12.48
CA LEU A 126 -23.95 5.79 -12.60
C LEU A 126 -23.79 4.38 -12.03
N ARG A 127 -22.74 3.65 -12.39
CA ARG A 127 -22.49 2.30 -11.86
C ARG A 127 -22.36 2.31 -10.32
N GLN A 128 -21.69 3.29 -9.77
CA GLN A 128 -21.52 3.41 -8.31
C GLN A 128 -22.85 3.65 -7.60
N VAL A 129 -23.68 4.54 -8.14
CA VAL A 129 -25.00 4.84 -7.57
C VAL A 129 -25.95 3.64 -7.70
N VAL A 130 -25.91 2.94 -8.82
CA VAL A 130 -26.83 1.84 -9.12
C VAL A 130 -26.45 0.54 -8.42
N ALA A 131 -25.19 0.34 -8.10
CA ALA A 131 -24.72 -0.90 -7.46
C ALA A 131 -25.55 -1.26 -6.21
N GLN A 132 -25.87 -0.28 -5.39
CA GLN A 132 -26.67 -0.46 -4.18
C GLN A 132 -28.13 -0.85 -4.49
N TYR A 133 -28.76 -0.21 -5.48
CA TYR A 133 -30.13 -0.57 -5.88
C TYR A 133 -30.22 -1.97 -6.48
N THR A 134 -29.21 -2.39 -7.24
CA THR A 134 -29.14 -3.75 -7.81
C THR A 134 -28.94 -4.81 -6.72
N GLU A 135 -28.14 -4.50 -5.71
CA GLU A 135 -27.93 -5.38 -4.56
C GLU A 135 -29.20 -5.48 -3.71
N ASP A 136 -29.84 -4.35 -3.40
CA ASP A 136 -31.10 -4.30 -2.67
C ASP A 136 -32.21 -5.08 -3.42
N ALA A 137 -32.33 -4.91 -4.74
CA ALA A 137 -33.29 -5.65 -5.55
C ALA A 137 -33.06 -7.17 -5.53
N ALA A 138 -31.79 -7.59 -5.66
CA ALA A 138 -31.41 -9.00 -5.62
C ALA A 138 -31.69 -9.62 -4.23
N GLU A 139 -31.45 -8.88 -3.16
CA GLU A 139 -31.70 -9.32 -1.79
C GLU A 139 -33.21 -9.39 -1.51
N LEU A 140 -34.00 -8.40 -1.91
CA LEU A 140 -35.47 -8.41 -1.79
C LEU A 140 -36.06 -9.60 -2.52
N ALA A 141 -35.61 -9.88 -3.75
CA ALA A 141 -36.05 -11.01 -4.53
C ALA A 141 -35.72 -12.36 -3.86
N ARG A 142 -34.54 -12.50 -3.25
CA ARG A 142 -34.14 -13.69 -2.49
C ARG A 142 -35.03 -13.89 -1.27
N ARG A 143 -35.27 -12.86 -0.47
CA ARG A 143 -36.13 -12.90 0.73
C ARG A 143 -37.55 -13.22 0.35
N ARG A 144 -38.09 -12.61 -0.68
CA ARG A 144 -39.40 -12.89 -1.19
C ARG A 144 -39.57 -14.35 -1.63
N ALA A 145 -38.59 -14.87 -2.41
CA ALA A 145 -38.60 -16.29 -2.82
C ALA A 145 -38.57 -17.24 -1.62
N SER A 146 -37.85 -16.93 -0.56
CA SER A 146 -37.81 -17.70 0.69
C SER A 146 -39.20 -17.70 1.39
N TRP A 147 -39.87 -16.55 1.48
CA TRP A 147 -41.22 -16.48 2.07
C TRP A 147 -42.28 -17.12 1.20
N GLU A 148 -42.20 -17.02 -0.12
CA GLU A 148 -43.11 -17.74 -1.04
C GLU A 148 -42.95 -19.25 -0.93
N ALA A 149 -41.70 -19.76 -0.85
CA ALA A 149 -41.40 -21.17 -0.63
C ALA A 149 -41.89 -21.64 0.75
N THR A 150 -41.73 -20.82 1.80
CA THR A 150 -42.25 -21.12 3.14
C THR A 150 -43.75 -21.22 3.15
N ARG A 151 -44.45 -20.32 2.46
CA ARG A 151 -45.91 -20.37 2.30
C ARG A 151 -46.38 -21.62 1.54
N ALA A 152 -45.68 -21.99 0.47
CA ALA A 152 -45.97 -23.17 -0.32
C ALA A 152 -45.76 -24.46 0.48
N ALA A 153 -44.64 -24.60 1.16
CA ALA A 153 -44.32 -25.75 2.01
C ALA A 153 -45.32 -25.92 3.17
N ALA A 154 -45.77 -24.82 3.76
CA ALA A 154 -46.82 -24.85 4.80
C ALA A 154 -48.17 -25.30 4.27
N ALA A 155 -48.54 -24.93 3.04
CA ALA A 155 -49.78 -25.38 2.41
C ALA A 155 -49.76 -26.90 2.12
N GLU A 156 -48.63 -27.46 1.71
CA GLU A 156 -48.43 -28.91 1.51
C GLU A 156 -48.43 -29.69 2.83
N ALA A 157 -47.94 -29.10 3.92
CA ALA A 157 -47.87 -29.72 5.24
C ALA A 157 -49.20 -29.70 6.05
N GLY A 158 -50.33 -29.31 5.45
CA GLY A 158 -51.64 -29.30 6.09
C GLY A 158 -52.03 -27.95 6.71
N GLY A 159 -51.33 -26.90 6.45
CA GLY A 159 -51.63 -25.50 6.83
C GLY A 159 -50.76 -24.94 7.96
N MET A 160 -50.88 -23.64 8.15
CA MET A 160 -50.17 -22.86 9.17
C MET A 160 -51.22 -22.22 10.12
N ALA A 161 -50.82 -21.98 11.37
CA ALA A 161 -51.69 -21.25 12.31
C ALA A 161 -52.08 -19.88 11.71
N PRO A 162 -53.35 -19.45 11.79
CA PRO A 162 -53.85 -18.21 11.14
C PRO A 162 -53.02 -16.97 11.46
N ALA A 163 -52.51 -16.86 12.69
CA ALA A 163 -51.64 -15.75 13.11
C ALA A 163 -50.28 -15.72 12.34
N LEU A 164 -49.67 -16.89 12.13
CA LEU A 164 -48.43 -16.99 11.37
C LEU A 164 -48.68 -16.77 9.85
N ALA A 165 -49.80 -17.28 9.32
CA ALA A 165 -50.17 -17.05 7.93
C ALA A 165 -50.35 -15.56 7.62
N ASN A 166 -51.03 -14.82 8.51
CA ASN A 166 -51.21 -13.38 8.41
C ASN A 166 -49.84 -12.65 8.48
N ARG A 167 -48.91 -13.15 9.32
CA ARG A 167 -47.59 -12.56 9.45
C ARG A 167 -46.78 -12.72 8.16
N VAL A 168 -46.78 -13.92 7.57
CA VAL A 168 -46.13 -14.20 6.28
C VAL A 168 -46.68 -13.32 5.17
N GLN A 169 -48.00 -13.12 5.14
CA GLN A 169 -48.65 -12.27 4.15
C GLN A 169 -48.26 -10.78 4.33
N SER A 170 -48.16 -10.30 5.56
CA SER A 170 -47.68 -8.95 5.89
C SER A 170 -46.26 -8.72 5.35
N VAL A 171 -45.33 -9.64 5.62
CA VAL A 171 -43.95 -9.55 5.14
C VAL A 171 -43.89 -9.55 3.62
N LEU A 172 -44.61 -10.44 2.94
CA LEU A 172 -44.64 -10.48 1.47
C LEU A 172 -45.18 -9.16 0.89
N ALA A 173 -46.20 -8.55 1.53
CA ALA A 173 -46.71 -7.25 1.12
C ALA A 173 -45.67 -6.12 1.28
N GLN A 174 -44.94 -6.10 2.40
CA GLN A 174 -43.90 -5.11 2.63
C GLN A 174 -42.71 -5.29 1.68
N LEU A 175 -42.30 -6.53 1.41
CA LEU A 175 -41.25 -6.83 0.42
C LEU A 175 -41.66 -6.39 -0.99
N ALA A 176 -42.92 -6.62 -1.38
CA ALA A 176 -43.43 -6.18 -2.68
C ALA A 176 -43.45 -4.64 -2.82
N LEU A 177 -43.81 -3.92 -1.75
CA LEU A 177 -43.71 -2.45 -1.71
C LEU A 177 -42.24 -1.96 -1.82
N ALA A 178 -41.29 -2.66 -1.18
CA ALA A 178 -39.90 -2.35 -1.29
C ALA A 178 -39.36 -2.62 -2.71
N GLU A 179 -39.74 -3.73 -3.33
CA GLU A 179 -39.39 -4.04 -4.74
C GLU A 179 -39.90 -2.96 -5.69
N GLN A 180 -41.15 -2.51 -5.50
CA GLN A 180 -41.72 -1.43 -6.28
C GLN A 180 -40.96 -0.11 -6.09
N ALA A 181 -40.53 0.20 -4.86
CA ALA A 181 -39.72 1.39 -4.58
C ALA A 181 -38.36 1.40 -5.27
N VAL A 182 -37.74 0.22 -5.44
CA VAL A 182 -36.42 0.07 -6.11
C VAL A 182 -36.58 -0.02 -7.63
N SER A 183 -37.74 -0.43 -8.15
CA SER A 183 -37.97 -0.57 -9.60
C SER A 183 -37.89 0.78 -10.34
N SER A 184 -38.41 1.87 -9.76
CA SER A 184 -38.37 3.22 -10.36
C SER A 184 -36.94 3.72 -10.63
N PRO A 185 -35.98 3.71 -9.68
CA PRO A 185 -34.57 4.00 -9.92
C PRO A 185 -33.93 3.13 -11.02
N ILE A 186 -34.23 1.84 -11.06
CA ILE A 186 -33.69 0.92 -12.08
C ILE A 186 -34.23 1.27 -13.47
N ASP A 187 -35.50 1.60 -13.59
CA ASP A 187 -36.09 2.04 -14.87
C ASP A 187 -35.47 3.36 -15.35
N GLN A 188 -35.22 4.29 -14.43
CA GLN A 188 -34.52 5.53 -14.78
C GLN A 188 -33.08 5.24 -15.27
N GLN A 189 -32.36 4.33 -14.62
CA GLN A 189 -31.03 3.89 -15.06
C GLN A 189 -31.07 3.34 -16.49
N ILE A 190 -32.05 2.50 -16.82
CA ILE A 190 -32.20 1.94 -18.17
C ILE A 190 -32.40 3.05 -19.19
N ARG A 191 -33.25 4.03 -18.88
CA ARG A 191 -33.50 5.20 -19.77
C ARG A 191 -32.23 6.03 -19.95
N LEU A 192 -31.51 6.33 -18.88
CA LEU A 192 -30.23 7.08 -18.92
C LEU A 192 -29.14 6.31 -19.68
N SER A 193 -29.05 5.00 -19.47
CA SER A 193 -28.09 4.14 -20.18
C SER A 193 -28.36 4.09 -21.67
N ARG A 194 -29.63 4.05 -22.12
CA ARG A 194 -29.98 4.14 -23.54
C ARG A 194 -29.57 5.47 -24.16
N ARG A 195 -29.79 6.59 -23.46
CA ARG A 195 -29.32 7.91 -23.90
C ARG A 195 -27.79 7.97 -23.96
N ALA A 196 -27.11 7.46 -22.96
CA ALA A 196 -25.65 7.41 -22.92
C ALA A 196 -25.08 6.59 -24.08
N ASN A 197 -25.71 5.46 -24.43
CA ASN A 197 -25.33 4.66 -25.61
C ASN A 197 -25.54 5.41 -26.93
N ALA A 198 -26.60 6.21 -27.07
CA ALA A 198 -26.81 7.04 -28.25
C ALA A 198 -25.70 8.11 -28.37
N ILE A 199 -25.34 8.77 -27.24
CA ILE A 199 -24.24 9.75 -27.19
C ILE A 199 -22.91 9.08 -27.54
N GLU A 200 -22.65 7.89 -27.00
CA GLU A 200 -21.43 7.12 -27.30
C GLU A 200 -21.30 6.81 -28.81
N ASN A 201 -22.39 6.39 -29.44
CA ASN A 201 -22.39 6.11 -30.89
C ASN A 201 -22.04 7.36 -31.68
N SER A 202 -22.56 8.54 -31.28
CA SER A 202 -22.20 9.80 -31.89
C SER A 202 -20.73 10.17 -31.69
N ILE A 203 -20.20 9.98 -30.48
CA ILE A 203 -18.78 10.19 -30.19
C ILE A 203 -17.89 9.25 -31.02
N ARG A 204 -18.22 7.97 -31.06
CA ARG A 204 -17.46 6.96 -31.83
C ARG A 204 -17.49 7.27 -33.33
N ALA A 205 -18.63 7.71 -33.85
CA ALA A 205 -18.76 8.12 -35.25
C ALA A 205 -17.86 9.32 -35.54
N GLY A 206 -17.87 10.35 -34.69
CA GLY A 206 -17.00 11.52 -34.79
C GLY A 206 -15.51 11.16 -34.70
N GLN A 207 -15.12 10.33 -33.73
CA GLN A 207 -13.74 9.84 -33.61
C GLN A 207 -13.29 9.07 -34.85
N LYS A 208 -14.16 8.20 -35.37
CA LYS A 208 -13.86 7.42 -36.58
C LYS A 208 -13.70 8.34 -37.81
N ALA A 209 -14.57 9.33 -37.99
CA ALA A 209 -14.47 10.26 -39.08
C ALA A 209 -13.18 11.08 -39.03
N VAL A 210 -12.83 11.60 -37.86
CA VAL A 210 -11.60 12.38 -37.66
C VAL A 210 -10.36 11.50 -37.86
N SER A 211 -10.35 10.30 -37.33
CA SER A 211 -9.22 9.37 -37.47
C SER A 211 -8.99 8.97 -38.91
N ALA A 212 -10.08 8.76 -39.71
CA ALA A 212 -10.00 8.49 -41.12
C ALA A 212 -9.45 9.70 -41.90
N ALA A 213 -9.87 10.93 -41.55
CA ALA A 213 -9.35 12.14 -42.15
C ALA A 213 -7.85 12.35 -41.86
N ILE A 214 -7.43 12.05 -40.65
CA ILE A 214 -6.00 12.10 -40.24
C ILE A 214 -5.21 11.05 -41.04
N ALA A 215 -5.69 9.80 -41.11
CA ALA A 215 -5.01 8.73 -41.83
C ALA A 215 -4.89 9.09 -43.35
N TYR A 216 -5.91 9.70 -43.92
CA TYR A 216 -5.88 10.21 -45.29
C TYR A 216 -4.78 11.29 -45.45
N ASN A 217 -4.70 12.25 -44.54
CA ASN A 217 -3.66 13.28 -44.53
C ASN A 217 -2.25 12.71 -44.30
N ASP A 218 -2.12 11.65 -43.49
CA ASP A 218 -0.82 10.98 -43.25
C ASP A 218 -0.34 10.25 -44.52
N LEU A 219 -1.24 9.69 -45.35
CA LEU A 219 -0.90 9.12 -46.64
C LEU A 219 -0.45 10.18 -47.65
N ARG A 220 -0.92 11.43 -47.55
CA ARG A 220 -0.48 12.56 -48.40
C ARG A 220 0.93 13.03 -48.13
N LEU A 221 1.55 12.67 -46.97
CA LEU A 221 2.94 13.01 -46.67
C LEU A 221 3.93 12.46 -47.72
N THR A 222 3.58 11.38 -48.39
CA THR A 222 4.40 10.78 -49.46
C THR A 222 3.97 11.19 -50.85
N ARG A 223 2.93 12.03 -51.02
CA ARG A 223 2.42 12.47 -52.32
C ARG A 223 2.51 13.99 -52.46
N ILE A 224 2.58 14.46 -53.70
CA ILE A 224 2.49 15.87 -54.02
C ILE A 224 1.04 16.31 -53.78
N ASP A 225 0.84 17.23 -52.84
CA ASP A 225 -0.47 17.70 -52.36
C ASP A 225 -0.87 19.09 -52.92
N SER A 226 0.06 19.76 -53.54
CA SER A 226 -0.12 21.10 -54.10
C SER A 226 0.64 21.24 -55.42
N PRO A 227 0.26 22.16 -56.29
CA PRO A 227 1.04 22.44 -57.53
C PRO A 227 2.44 22.91 -57.16
N PRO A 228 3.46 22.73 -58.01
CA PRO A 228 4.81 23.22 -57.78
C PRO A 228 4.83 24.72 -57.50
N TYR A 229 5.79 25.20 -56.69
CA TYR A 229 5.84 26.58 -56.22
C TYR A 229 5.73 27.63 -57.34
N TRP A 230 6.35 27.38 -58.48
CA TRP A 230 6.33 28.29 -59.65
C TRP A 230 5.00 28.37 -60.36
N LYS A 231 4.03 27.45 -60.16
CA LYS A 231 2.67 27.48 -60.70
C LYS A 231 1.63 28.11 -59.77
N THR A 232 1.95 28.32 -58.52
CA THR A 232 0.99 28.81 -57.49
C THR A 232 0.61 30.28 -57.64
N TRP A 233 1.33 31.06 -58.47
CA TRP A 233 0.99 32.47 -58.75
C TRP A 233 -0.17 32.63 -59.72
N GLU A 234 -0.50 31.58 -60.45
CA GLU A 234 -1.60 31.61 -61.42
C GLU A 234 -2.99 31.43 -60.79
N ASP A 235 -3.05 30.77 -59.58
CA ASP A 235 -4.30 30.41 -58.92
C ASP A 235 -4.72 31.36 -57.74
N SER A 236 -4.19 32.57 -57.64
CA SER A 236 -4.29 33.46 -56.50
C SER A 236 -5.68 34.12 -56.24
N GLY A 237 -6.78 33.63 -56.86
CA GLY A 237 -8.10 34.21 -56.76
C GLY A 237 -8.97 33.91 -55.56
N ALA A 238 -8.56 33.10 -54.59
CA ALA A 238 -9.44 32.59 -53.53
C ALA A 238 -9.18 33.12 -52.14
N SER A 239 -9.18 34.45 -51.92
CA SER A 239 -8.87 35.02 -50.57
C SER A 239 -10.03 35.12 -49.57
N GLU A 240 -11.28 35.15 -50.04
CA GLU A 240 -12.44 35.40 -49.17
C GLU A 240 -12.83 34.20 -48.31
N GLY A 241 -12.65 32.97 -48.78
CA GLY A 241 -12.93 31.74 -48.00
C GLY A 241 -11.92 31.43 -46.88
N ALA A 242 -10.69 31.93 -47.00
CA ALA A 242 -9.59 31.62 -46.05
C ALA A 242 -9.71 32.36 -44.72
N LEU A 243 -10.13 33.60 -44.71
CA LEU A 243 -10.39 34.35 -43.46
C LEU A 243 -11.56 33.74 -42.67
N GLN A 244 -12.60 33.29 -43.40
CA GLN A 244 -13.76 32.61 -42.79
C GLN A 244 -13.35 31.30 -42.15
N SER A 245 -12.45 30.53 -42.74
CA SER A 245 -11.95 29.27 -42.18
C SER A 245 -11.07 29.47 -40.91
N VAL A 246 -10.31 30.56 -40.83
CA VAL A 246 -9.56 30.93 -39.62
C VAL A 246 -10.52 31.28 -38.46
N ARG A 247 -11.58 32.09 -38.78
CA ARG A 247 -12.58 32.49 -37.82
C ARG A 247 -13.33 31.29 -37.23
N VAL A 248 -13.81 30.40 -38.10
CA VAL A 248 -14.46 29.15 -37.67
C VAL A 248 -13.52 28.29 -36.79
N GLY A 249 -12.24 28.14 -37.18
CA GLY A 249 -11.25 27.42 -36.37
C GLY A 249 -11.04 28.03 -34.98
N LEU A 250 -11.07 29.37 -34.88
CA LEU A 250 -10.93 30.05 -33.59
C LEU A 250 -12.20 29.89 -32.72
N GLU A 251 -13.38 29.96 -33.32
CA GLU A 251 -14.67 29.74 -32.63
C GLU A 251 -14.76 28.32 -32.06
N ILE A 252 -14.29 27.32 -32.82
CA ILE A 252 -14.23 25.93 -32.35
C ILE A 252 -13.29 25.79 -31.14
N GLU A 253 -12.10 26.36 -31.21
CA GLU A 253 -11.14 26.32 -30.09
C GLU A 253 -11.64 27.05 -28.85
N GLN A 254 -12.33 28.17 -29.02
CA GLN A 254 -12.94 28.92 -27.95
C GLN A 254 -14.08 28.13 -27.27
N SER A 255 -14.99 27.56 -28.07
CA SER A 255 -16.08 26.72 -27.53
C SER A 255 -15.54 25.50 -26.76
N PHE A 256 -14.51 24.87 -27.29
CA PHE A 256 -13.85 23.77 -26.60
C PHE A 256 -13.18 24.22 -25.29
N LEU A 257 -12.54 25.40 -25.28
CA LEU A 257 -11.91 25.95 -24.06
C LEU A 257 -12.95 26.27 -22.99
N GLU A 258 -14.10 26.84 -23.36
CA GLU A 258 -15.19 27.13 -22.42
C GLU A 258 -15.76 25.85 -21.83
N GLU A 259 -16.03 24.85 -22.64
CA GLU A 259 -16.53 23.56 -22.19
C GLU A 259 -15.53 22.83 -21.29
N TYR A 260 -14.26 22.82 -21.70
CA TYR A 260 -13.18 22.23 -20.91
C TYR A 260 -13.06 22.90 -19.53
N ASN A 261 -13.10 24.22 -19.47
CA ASN A 261 -13.03 24.97 -18.21
C ASN A 261 -14.26 24.73 -17.33
N ALA A 262 -15.46 24.62 -17.91
CA ALA A 262 -16.68 24.34 -17.19
C ALA A 262 -16.66 22.93 -16.56
N ALA A 263 -16.27 21.92 -17.33
CA ALA A 263 -16.23 20.53 -16.90
C ALA A 263 -15.12 20.26 -15.86
N THR A 264 -13.97 20.92 -16.00
CA THR A 264 -12.79 20.70 -15.13
C THR A 264 -12.68 21.70 -14.00
N ALA A 265 -13.69 22.57 -13.78
CA ALA A 265 -13.67 23.63 -12.77
C ALA A 265 -13.35 23.14 -11.34
N GLY A 266 -13.77 21.93 -10.97
CA GLY A 266 -13.47 21.31 -9.69
C GLY A 266 -11.97 20.98 -9.53
N ALA A 267 -11.42 20.28 -10.48
CA ALA A 267 -10.00 19.88 -10.50
C ALA A 267 -9.08 21.10 -10.65
N HIS A 268 -9.49 22.08 -11.49
CA HIS A 268 -8.78 23.34 -11.67
C HIS A 268 -8.73 24.16 -10.41
N ARG A 269 -9.75 24.14 -9.54
CA ARG A 269 -9.70 24.85 -8.25
C ARG A 269 -8.55 24.37 -7.38
N VAL A 270 -8.39 23.07 -7.23
CA VAL A 270 -7.28 22.47 -6.45
C VAL A 270 -5.93 22.81 -7.09
N LYS A 271 -5.82 22.65 -8.41
CA LYS A 271 -4.60 22.97 -9.17
C LYS A 271 -4.23 24.45 -9.05
N ASN A 272 -5.21 25.36 -9.19
CA ASN A 272 -5.00 26.79 -9.06
C ASN A 272 -4.62 27.19 -7.64
N LEU A 273 -5.20 26.56 -6.60
CA LEU A 273 -4.79 26.74 -5.22
C LEU A 273 -3.35 26.28 -4.98
N LEU A 274 -2.96 25.14 -5.52
CA LEU A 274 -1.58 24.64 -5.45
C LEU A 274 -0.62 25.58 -6.20
N ALA A 275 -0.98 26.04 -7.40
CA ALA A 275 -0.22 27.01 -8.18
C ALA A 275 -0.07 28.34 -7.41
N LEU A 276 -1.14 28.81 -6.78
CA LEU A 276 -1.11 30.03 -5.95
C LEU A 276 -0.22 29.85 -4.72
N ALA A 277 -0.31 28.69 -4.04
CA ALA A 277 0.52 28.35 -2.88
C ALA A 277 2.01 28.19 -3.24
N LEU A 278 2.30 27.78 -4.46
CA LEU A 278 3.67 27.66 -4.97
C LEU A 278 4.40 29.01 -5.05
N LEU A 279 3.68 30.09 -5.37
CA LEU A 279 4.28 31.43 -5.49
C LEU A 279 4.89 31.95 -4.18
N PRO A 280 4.16 32.02 -3.04
CA PRO A 280 4.76 32.41 -1.76
C PRO A 280 5.87 31.46 -1.31
N MET A 281 5.77 30.16 -1.60
CA MET A 281 6.82 29.20 -1.32
C MET A 281 8.12 29.56 -2.11
N LEU A 282 8.02 29.86 -3.40
CA LEU A 282 9.16 30.22 -4.22
C LEU A 282 9.74 31.60 -3.84
N LEU A 283 8.89 32.57 -3.49
CA LEU A 283 9.32 33.88 -2.98
C LEU A 283 10.09 33.73 -1.67
N TRP A 284 9.61 32.90 -0.79
CA TRP A 284 10.27 32.60 0.45
C TRP A 284 11.61 31.86 0.25
N LEU A 285 11.65 30.81 -0.64
CA LEU A 285 12.89 30.15 -1.03
C LEU A 285 13.89 31.14 -1.67
N SER A 286 13.40 32.05 -2.49
CA SER A 286 14.22 33.09 -3.13
C SER A 286 14.88 34.02 -2.11
N ARG A 287 14.13 34.51 -1.11
CA ARG A 287 14.68 35.35 -0.03
C ARG A 287 15.75 34.59 0.76
N ARG A 288 15.53 33.31 1.02
CA ARG A 288 16.45 32.48 1.77
C ARG A 288 17.69 32.10 0.95
N SER A 289 17.53 31.80 -0.34
CA SER A 289 18.64 31.48 -1.25
C SER A 289 19.67 32.61 -1.34
N ARG A 290 19.28 33.84 -1.09
CA ARG A 290 20.17 35.00 -1.02
C ARG A 290 21.11 34.99 0.19
N ARG A 291 20.77 34.22 1.24
CA ARG A 291 21.54 34.12 2.50
C ARG A 291 22.43 32.88 2.54
N ILE A 292 22.39 32.03 1.50
CA ILE A 292 23.23 30.84 1.41
C ILE A 292 24.45 31.21 0.62
N ASP A 293 25.55 31.37 1.33
CA ASP A 293 26.88 31.50 0.74
C ASP A 293 27.59 30.16 0.89
N THR A 294 27.76 29.44 -0.21
CA THR A 294 28.32 28.09 -0.22
C THR A 294 29.18 27.92 -1.45
N ASP A 295 30.34 27.33 -1.29
CA ASP A 295 31.29 27.03 -2.39
C ASP A 295 30.85 25.85 -3.27
N ASP A 296 29.81 25.13 -2.91
CA ASP A 296 29.27 24.04 -3.70
C ASP A 296 28.65 24.55 -5.02
N PRO A 297 29.23 24.19 -6.18
CA PRO A 297 28.82 24.71 -7.49
C PRO A 297 27.39 24.29 -7.85
N GLU A 298 26.89 23.15 -7.31
CA GLU A 298 25.52 22.69 -7.57
C GLU A 298 24.48 23.49 -6.77
N ILE A 299 24.79 23.84 -5.54
CA ILE A 299 23.94 24.71 -4.71
C ILE A 299 23.96 26.14 -5.27
N GLN A 300 25.09 26.65 -5.72
CA GLN A 300 25.15 27.95 -6.38
C GLN A 300 24.30 28.01 -7.65
N ALA A 301 24.31 26.98 -8.49
CA ALA A 301 23.47 26.91 -9.67
C ALA A 301 21.99 26.91 -9.28
N SER A 302 21.60 26.17 -8.25
CA SER A 302 20.22 26.09 -7.74
C SER A 302 19.75 27.43 -7.13
N THR A 303 20.61 28.12 -6.37
CA THR A 303 20.29 29.43 -5.80
C THR A 303 20.09 30.50 -6.89
N ARG A 304 20.91 30.46 -7.96
CA ARG A 304 20.81 31.39 -9.10
C ARG A 304 19.46 31.29 -9.80
N VAL A 305 18.94 30.04 -10.02
CA VAL A 305 17.63 29.80 -10.61
C VAL A 305 16.53 30.35 -9.72
N LEU A 306 16.58 30.09 -8.42
CA LEU A 306 15.53 30.50 -7.48
C LEU A 306 15.58 32.00 -7.10
N ARG A 307 16.64 32.71 -7.41
CA ARG A 307 16.64 34.19 -7.32
C ARG A 307 15.67 34.85 -8.28
N ARG A 308 15.06 34.10 -9.22
CA ARG A 308 14.04 34.54 -10.18
C ARG A 308 12.68 33.87 -9.93
N PRO A 309 12.03 34.10 -8.78
CA PRO A 309 10.90 33.34 -8.32
C PRO A 309 9.68 33.42 -9.24
N ILE A 310 9.42 34.59 -9.83
CA ILE A 310 8.28 34.79 -10.75
C ILE A 310 8.46 33.95 -12.03
N SER A 311 9.65 33.99 -12.64
CA SER A 311 9.94 33.19 -13.83
C SER A 311 9.86 31.69 -13.52
N SER A 312 10.36 31.26 -12.35
CA SER A 312 10.27 29.87 -11.88
C SER A 312 8.83 29.44 -11.65
N TRP A 313 8.01 30.29 -11.07
CA TRP A 313 6.59 30.04 -10.86
C TRP A 313 5.84 29.90 -12.16
N ILE A 314 5.97 30.88 -13.08
CA ILE A 314 5.32 30.82 -14.39
C ILE A 314 5.72 29.52 -15.11
N LEU A 315 7.01 29.21 -15.16
CA LEU A 315 7.50 28.01 -15.87
C LEU A 315 6.93 26.72 -15.26
N LEU A 316 6.91 26.57 -13.92
CA LEU A 316 6.37 25.38 -13.27
C LEU A 316 4.86 25.23 -13.52
N VAL A 317 4.10 26.31 -13.49
CA VAL A 317 2.65 26.30 -13.80
C VAL A 317 2.44 25.90 -15.25
N LEU A 318 3.20 26.46 -16.19
CA LEU A 318 3.08 26.12 -17.61
C LEU A 318 3.50 24.68 -17.91
N VAL A 319 4.60 24.21 -17.32
CA VAL A 319 5.02 22.80 -17.44
C VAL A 319 3.99 21.86 -16.84
N SER A 320 3.30 22.28 -15.77
CA SER A 320 2.20 21.46 -15.21
C SER A 320 1.04 21.30 -16.18
N VAL A 321 0.70 22.31 -16.96
CA VAL A 321 -0.32 22.19 -18.03
C VAL A 321 0.13 21.22 -19.10
N LEU A 322 1.40 21.28 -19.52
CA LEU A 322 1.96 20.40 -20.55
C LEU A 322 1.99 18.92 -20.12
N VAL A 323 2.18 18.65 -18.84
CA VAL A 323 2.39 17.27 -18.34
C VAL A 323 1.11 16.65 -17.79
N PHE A 324 0.29 17.43 -17.07
CA PHE A 324 -0.86 16.88 -16.33
C PHE A 324 -2.21 17.07 -17.04
N ASP A 325 -2.29 17.89 -18.10
CA ASP A 325 -3.53 18.13 -18.85
C ASP A 325 -3.41 17.67 -20.31
N PRO A 326 -3.25 16.36 -20.61
CA PRO A 326 -3.02 15.87 -21.97
C PRO A 326 -4.23 16.10 -22.89
N ASP A 327 -5.43 16.22 -22.35
CA ASP A 327 -6.68 16.41 -23.07
C ASP A 327 -7.08 17.89 -23.23
N ALA A 328 -6.23 18.82 -22.78
CA ALA A 328 -6.52 20.25 -22.87
C ALA A 328 -6.59 20.74 -24.31
N PRO A 329 -7.39 21.79 -24.61
CA PRO A 329 -7.46 22.42 -25.92
C PRO A 329 -6.08 22.84 -26.43
N LEU A 330 -5.89 22.75 -27.75
CA LEU A 330 -4.59 23.08 -28.36
C LEU A 330 -4.19 24.54 -28.12
N LEU A 331 -5.17 25.43 -28.11
CA LEU A 331 -4.99 26.86 -27.83
C LEU A 331 -4.30 27.07 -26.47
N LEU A 332 -4.72 26.33 -25.43
CA LEU A 332 -4.12 26.42 -24.08
C LEU A 332 -2.64 26.03 -24.09
N TYR A 333 -2.27 24.97 -24.81
CA TYR A 333 -0.86 24.57 -24.99
C TYR A 333 -0.04 25.61 -25.72
N GLN A 334 -0.58 26.21 -26.81
CA GLN A 334 0.11 27.23 -27.58
C GLN A 334 0.37 28.49 -26.74
N VAL A 335 -0.66 28.94 -26.00
CA VAL A 335 -0.56 30.10 -25.10
C VAL A 335 0.45 29.79 -23.95
N ALA A 336 0.42 28.59 -23.38
CA ALA A 336 1.36 28.20 -22.33
C ALA A 336 2.81 28.22 -22.86
N LEU A 337 3.07 27.65 -24.03
CA LEU A 337 4.39 27.67 -24.64
C LEU A 337 4.83 29.09 -25.03
N LEU A 338 3.93 29.95 -25.48
CA LEU A 338 4.22 31.35 -25.79
C LEU A 338 4.63 32.11 -24.53
N LEU A 339 3.89 31.95 -23.44
CA LEU A 339 4.21 32.58 -22.14
C LEU A 339 5.51 32.05 -21.53
N ALA A 340 5.93 30.83 -21.88
CA ALA A 340 7.19 30.24 -21.40
C ALA A 340 8.45 30.84 -22.06
N LEU A 341 8.35 31.61 -23.16
CA LEU A 341 9.50 32.15 -23.89
C LEU A 341 10.50 32.89 -22.99
N ILE A 342 10.03 33.87 -22.24
CA ILE A 342 10.87 34.68 -21.37
C ILE A 342 11.39 33.88 -20.16
N PRO A 343 10.53 33.14 -19.42
CA PRO A 343 10.98 32.28 -18.32
C PRO A 343 12.07 31.28 -18.71
N VAL A 344 11.92 30.59 -19.83
CA VAL A 344 12.90 29.60 -20.31
C VAL A 344 14.27 30.25 -20.48
N LEU A 345 14.39 31.31 -21.24
CA LEU A 345 15.69 31.99 -21.49
C LEU A 345 16.31 32.52 -20.19
N ARG A 346 15.50 32.94 -19.21
CA ARG A 346 15.98 33.45 -17.94
C ARG A 346 16.46 32.36 -16.97
N LEU A 347 15.92 31.14 -17.08
CA LEU A 347 16.12 30.08 -16.06
C LEU A 347 17.10 29.01 -16.54
N LEU A 348 17.50 28.98 -17.81
CA LEU A 348 18.50 28.04 -18.30
C LEU A 348 19.86 28.26 -17.57
N PRO A 349 20.49 27.16 -17.11
CA PRO A 349 21.81 27.21 -16.48
C PRO A 349 22.90 27.72 -17.46
N ALA A 350 23.94 28.39 -16.93
CA ALA A 350 25.09 28.86 -17.74
C ALA A 350 25.74 27.72 -18.52
N LYS A 351 25.83 26.51 -17.93
CA LYS A 351 26.36 25.33 -18.60
C LYS A 351 25.65 24.99 -19.90
N VAL A 352 24.36 25.33 -20.03
CA VAL A 352 23.59 25.10 -21.26
C VAL A 352 24.07 26.06 -22.36
N TYR A 353 24.29 27.30 -22.01
CA TYR A 353 24.84 28.28 -22.97
C TYR A 353 26.29 27.97 -23.38
N GLU A 354 27.09 27.40 -22.48
CA GLU A 354 28.42 26.90 -22.78
C GLU A 354 28.37 25.73 -23.77
N VAL A 355 27.44 24.80 -23.56
CA VAL A 355 27.23 23.62 -24.38
C VAL A 355 26.48 23.94 -25.69
N LEU A 356 25.37 24.65 -25.66
CA LEU A 356 24.50 24.94 -26.81
C LEU A 356 24.82 26.26 -27.54
N GLY A 357 25.65 27.17 -26.93
CA GLY A 357 25.93 28.52 -27.47
C GLY A 357 24.66 29.33 -27.57
N PRO A 358 24.45 30.10 -28.66
CA PRO A 358 23.26 30.94 -28.87
C PRO A 358 22.00 30.15 -29.26
N TRP A 359 22.08 28.80 -29.40
CA TRP A 359 20.93 27.95 -29.80
C TRP A 359 19.64 28.23 -29.02
N PRO A 360 19.61 28.39 -27.67
CA PRO A 360 18.37 28.66 -26.93
C PRO A 360 17.67 29.93 -27.42
N TYR A 361 18.40 30.98 -27.74
CA TYR A 361 17.83 32.23 -28.27
C TYR A 361 17.27 32.04 -29.69
N VAL A 362 18.03 31.30 -30.53
CA VAL A 362 17.60 30.99 -31.89
C VAL A 362 16.37 30.14 -31.91
N ALA A 363 16.32 29.07 -31.11
CA ALA A 363 15.16 28.18 -31.02
C ALA A 363 13.92 28.94 -30.54
N THR A 364 14.08 29.78 -29.49
CA THR A 364 12.99 30.59 -28.95
C THR A 364 12.48 31.64 -29.96
N GLY A 365 13.39 32.30 -30.66
CA GLY A 365 13.06 33.27 -31.72
C GLY A 365 12.35 32.64 -32.92
N LEU A 366 12.84 31.46 -33.37
CA LEU A 366 12.21 30.71 -34.48
C LEU A 366 10.84 30.17 -34.07
N TYR A 367 10.68 29.71 -32.79
CA TYR A 367 9.38 29.29 -32.28
C TYR A 367 8.37 30.48 -32.27
N LEU A 368 8.79 31.67 -31.80
CA LEU A 368 7.96 32.87 -31.86
C LEU A 368 7.59 33.24 -33.29
N LEU A 369 8.57 33.21 -34.22
CA LEU A 369 8.34 33.46 -35.63
C LEU A 369 7.33 32.46 -36.22
N LYS A 370 7.46 31.16 -35.92
CA LYS A 370 6.50 30.13 -36.31
C LYS A 370 5.08 30.50 -35.86
N GLN A 371 4.90 30.95 -34.61
CA GLN A 371 3.56 31.31 -34.11
C GLN A 371 2.95 32.51 -34.83
N LEU A 372 3.78 33.48 -35.29
CA LEU A 372 3.29 34.58 -36.11
C LEU A 372 2.78 34.09 -37.47
N GLY A 373 3.30 32.98 -37.99
CA GLY A 373 2.86 32.36 -39.21
C GLY A 373 1.41 31.90 -39.21
N PHE A 374 0.81 31.67 -38.02
CA PHE A 374 -0.62 31.33 -37.93
C PHE A 374 -1.54 32.41 -38.59
N LEU A 375 -1.15 33.67 -38.48
CA LEU A 375 -1.90 34.78 -39.13
C LEU A 375 -1.92 34.72 -40.67
N LEU A 376 -0.93 34.02 -41.24
CA LEU A 376 -0.78 33.93 -42.72
C LEU A 376 -1.41 32.65 -43.27
N THR A 377 -1.91 31.75 -42.43
CA THR A 377 -2.56 30.48 -42.87
C THR A 377 -3.87 30.70 -43.60
N ALA A 378 -4.40 31.90 -43.58
CA ALA A 378 -5.61 32.29 -44.26
C ALA A 378 -5.49 32.21 -45.82
N ASN A 379 -4.32 32.45 -46.36
CA ASN A 379 -4.06 32.37 -47.80
C ASN A 379 -2.98 31.28 -48.09
N PRO A 380 -3.28 30.26 -48.89
CA PRO A 380 -2.35 29.17 -49.19
C PRO A 380 -1.01 29.62 -49.75
N LEU A 381 -0.99 30.65 -50.60
CA LEU A 381 0.24 31.20 -51.18
C LEU A 381 1.11 31.86 -50.09
N TYR A 382 0.51 32.72 -49.26
CA TYR A 382 1.25 33.40 -48.19
C TYR A 382 1.74 32.41 -47.14
N HIS A 383 0.92 31.44 -46.77
CA HIS A 383 1.32 30.38 -45.85
C HIS A 383 2.53 29.59 -46.36
N ARG A 384 2.48 29.17 -47.62
CA ARG A 384 3.54 28.39 -48.26
C ARG A 384 4.84 29.20 -48.41
N THR A 385 4.73 30.46 -48.81
CA THR A 385 5.88 31.37 -48.92
C THR A 385 6.51 31.62 -47.56
N TYR A 386 5.69 31.83 -46.55
CA TYR A 386 6.16 31.99 -45.16
C TYR A 386 6.84 30.74 -44.60
N LEU A 387 6.24 29.57 -44.88
CA LEU A 387 6.81 28.27 -44.46
C LEU A 387 8.20 28.07 -45.14
N LEU A 388 8.34 28.39 -46.42
CA LEU A 388 9.60 28.31 -47.14
C LEU A 388 10.64 29.28 -46.53
N PHE A 389 10.24 30.53 -46.29
CA PHE A 389 11.10 31.51 -45.61
C PHE A 389 11.56 31.01 -44.24
N LEU A 390 10.64 30.50 -43.41
CA LEU A 390 10.93 29.95 -42.09
C LEU A 390 11.89 28.76 -42.16
N THR A 391 11.68 27.86 -43.13
CA THR A 391 12.53 26.68 -43.36
C THR A 391 13.93 27.07 -43.75
N VAL A 392 14.07 28.00 -44.75
CA VAL A 392 15.38 28.48 -45.21
C VAL A 392 16.13 29.24 -44.11
N LEU A 393 15.42 30.11 -43.38
CA LEU A 393 15.98 30.83 -42.22
C LEU A 393 16.49 29.86 -41.17
N SER A 394 15.66 28.84 -40.81
CA SER A 394 16.03 27.81 -39.82
C SER A 394 17.24 26.99 -40.28
N LEU A 395 17.30 26.63 -41.57
CA LEU A 395 18.41 25.92 -42.20
C LEU A 395 19.71 26.74 -42.11
N LEU A 396 19.65 28.00 -42.53
CA LEU A 396 20.82 28.88 -42.50
C LEU A 396 21.35 29.13 -41.11
N LEU A 397 20.46 29.37 -40.13
CA LEU A 397 20.81 29.54 -38.73
C LEU A 397 21.41 28.26 -38.14
N MET A 398 20.86 27.10 -38.44
CA MET A 398 21.36 25.80 -37.97
C MET A 398 22.77 25.52 -38.55
N VAL A 399 22.98 25.71 -39.85
CA VAL A 399 24.28 25.54 -40.47
C VAL A 399 25.27 26.54 -39.88
N TRP A 400 24.91 27.82 -39.74
CA TRP A 400 25.74 28.83 -39.11
C TRP A 400 26.18 28.43 -37.69
N LEU A 401 25.26 27.95 -36.89
CA LEU A 401 25.57 27.48 -35.52
C LEU A 401 26.52 26.29 -35.52
N LEU A 402 26.33 25.30 -36.40
CA LEU A 402 27.19 24.13 -36.50
C LEU A 402 28.58 24.47 -36.97
N VAL A 403 28.72 25.39 -37.95
CA VAL A 403 30.00 25.84 -38.48
C VAL A 403 30.75 26.71 -37.46
N ARG A 404 30.08 27.68 -36.84
CA ARG A 404 30.64 28.51 -35.79
C ARG A 404 31.25 27.69 -34.66
N ARG A 405 30.56 26.64 -34.22
CA ARG A 405 31.04 25.73 -33.18
C ARG A 405 32.24 24.88 -33.57
N ARG A 406 32.46 24.58 -34.83
CA ARG A 406 33.69 23.90 -35.25
C ARG A 406 34.94 24.74 -34.94
N ARG A 407 34.81 26.04 -34.91
CA ARG A 407 35.90 26.98 -34.69
C ARG A 407 36.22 27.22 -33.20
N THR A 408 35.30 26.94 -32.30
CA THR A 408 35.41 27.24 -30.84
C THR A 408 35.63 26.01 -29.94
N ALA A 409 35.73 24.81 -30.46
CA ALA A 409 35.80 23.58 -29.68
C ALA A 409 37.22 23.24 -29.22
N GLN A 410 37.72 23.94 -28.19
CA GLN A 410 38.99 23.62 -27.49
C GLN A 410 38.83 23.18 -26.03
N VAL A 411 37.60 22.86 -25.54
CA VAL A 411 37.38 22.52 -24.15
C VAL A 411 37.01 21.03 -24.00
N GLU A 412 37.94 20.24 -23.43
CA GLU A 412 37.68 18.92 -22.86
C GLU A 412 36.91 19.07 -21.55
N PRO A 413 35.85 18.37 -21.22
CA PRO A 413 35.59 16.94 -21.08
C PRO A 413 34.26 16.44 -21.61
N ALA A 414 33.52 17.20 -22.39
CA ALA A 414 32.16 16.85 -22.84
C ALA A 414 32.14 16.23 -24.26
N GLN A 415 33.20 15.62 -24.75
CA GLN A 415 33.32 15.17 -26.16
C GLN A 415 32.19 14.22 -26.66
N ARG A 416 31.64 13.35 -25.80
CA ARG A 416 30.55 12.45 -26.22
C ARG A 416 29.23 13.19 -26.44
N SER A 417 28.84 14.06 -25.52
CA SER A 417 27.58 14.82 -25.60
C SER A 417 27.63 15.82 -26.76
N ILE A 418 28.77 16.45 -27.00
CA ILE A 418 28.95 17.38 -28.13
C ILE A 418 28.88 16.64 -29.48
N ARG A 419 29.43 15.42 -29.60
CA ARG A 419 29.36 14.62 -30.82
C ARG A 419 27.92 14.23 -31.12
N LEU A 420 27.14 13.79 -30.12
CA LEU A 420 25.71 13.45 -30.27
C LEU A 420 24.88 14.67 -30.71
N LEU A 421 25.05 15.81 -30.03
CA LEU A 421 24.37 17.06 -30.36
C LEU A 421 24.73 17.54 -31.79
N ARG A 422 25.96 17.35 -32.21
CA ARG A 422 26.39 17.67 -33.59
C ARG A 422 25.74 16.74 -34.61
N GLY A 423 25.64 15.43 -34.31
CA GLY A 423 24.92 14.45 -35.11
C GLY A 423 23.44 14.81 -35.27
N ILE A 424 22.75 15.16 -34.19
CA ILE A 424 21.38 15.62 -34.20
C ILE A 424 21.23 16.91 -35.01
N GLY A 425 22.16 17.85 -34.86
CA GLY A 425 22.18 19.09 -35.66
C GLY A 425 22.28 18.84 -37.14
N TRP A 426 23.15 17.91 -37.62
CA TRP A 426 23.27 17.56 -39.02
C TRP A 426 22.03 16.81 -39.53
N LEU A 427 21.39 15.98 -38.71
CA LEU A 427 20.13 15.35 -39.03
C LEU A 427 19.00 16.40 -39.20
N ALA A 428 19.00 17.43 -38.37
CA ALA A 428 18.08 18.55 -38.46
C ALA A 428 18.32 19.37 -39.75
N VAL A 429 19.56 19.61 -40.13
CA VAL A 429 19.92 20.27 -41.39
C VAL A 429 19.40 19.45 -42.61
N ALA A 430 19.61 18.14 -42.59
CA ALA A 430 19.10 17.25 -43.65
C ALA A 430 17.55 17.31 -43.72
N ALA A 431 16.86 17.23 -42.55
CA ALA A 431 15.41 17.32 -42.51
C ALA A 431 14.89 18.66 -43.03
N LEU A 432 15.51 19.79 -42.66
CA LEU A 432 15.17 21.13 -43.18
C LEU A 432 15.46 21.26 -44.67
N GLY A 433 16.54 20.66 -45.18
CA GLY A 433 16.82 20.61 -46.62
C GLY A 433 15.76 19.83 -47.39
N ILE A 434 15.37 18.68 -46.86
CA ILE A 434 14.25 17.90 -47.42
C ILE A 434 12.95 18.73 -47.39
N SER A 435 12.68 19.41 -46.27
CA SER A 435 11.51 20.28 -46.13
C SER A 435 11.48 21.40 -47.18
N ALA A 436 12.60 22.07 -47.42
CA ALA A 436 12.68 23.14 -48.43
C ALA A 436 12.39 22.62 -49.83
N VAL A 437 13.02 21.48 -50.20
CA VAL A 437 12.77 20.83 -51.50
C VAL A 437 11.29 20.37 -51.60
N ALA A 438 10.74 19.74 -50.58
CA ALA A 438 9.35 19.29 -50.53
C ALA A 438 8.36 20.46 -50.76
N ASN A 439 8.62 21.60 -50.13
CA ASN A 439 7.80 22.81 -50.30
C ASN A 439 7.85 23.29 -51.74
N VAL A 440 9.02 23.37 -52.36
CA VAL A 440 9.21 23.83 -53.73
C VAL A 440 8.54 22.89 -54.74
N VAL A 441 8.66 21.56 -54.53
CA VAL A 441 8.08 20.55 -55.43
C VAL A 441 6.54 20.45 -55.30
N GLY A 442 5.98 20.88 -54.16
CA GLY A 442 4.55 20.88 -53.93
C GLY A 442 4.09 19.82 -52.88
N ASN A 443 4.96 19.26 -52.12
CA ASN A 443 4.59 18.49 -50.93
C ASN A 443 4.67 19.40 -49.68
N VAL A 444 3.64 20.24 -49.54
CA VAL A 444 3.56 21.24 -48.47
C VAL A 444 3.31 20.58 -47.12
N SER A 445 2.54 19.50 -47.06
CA SER A 445 2.26 18.77 -45.79
C SER A 445 3.53 18.18 -45.19
N LEU A 446 4.43 17.62 -46.00
CA LEU A 446 5.72 17.11 -45.53
C LEU A 446 6.63 18.26 -45.05
N ALA A 447 6.66 19.34 -45.82
CA ALA A 447 7.46 20.51 -45.48
C ALA A 447 7.03 21.16 -44.16
N GLU A 448 5.72 21.29 -43.94
CA GLU A 448 5.15 21.81 -42.72
C GLU A 448 5.49 20.89 -41.55
N MET A 449 5.28 19.59 -41.67
CA MET A 449 5.59 18.62 -40.62
C MET A 449 7.08 18.67 -40.21
N LEU A 450 7.99 18.66 -41.17
CA LEU A 450 9.44 18.65 -40.87
C LEU A 450 9.89 19.97 -40.24
N THR A 451 9.45 21.11 -40.76
CA THR A 451 9.85 22.43 -40.24
C THR A 451 9.25 22.69 -38.87
N THR A 452 7.92 22.61 -38.76
CA THR A 452 7.24 22.91 -37.50
C THR A 452 7.55 21.89 -36.42
N GLY A 453 7.62 20.60 -36.77
CA GLY A 453 7.99 19.53 -35.83
C GLY A 453 9.39 19.70 -35.28
N LEU A 454 10.36 20.11 -36.09
CA LEU A 454 11.72 20.37 -35.58
C LEU A 454 11.80 21.59 -34.65
N LEU A 455 11.10 22.66 -34.99
CA LEU A 455 11.04 23.87 -34.15
C LEU A 455 10.35 23.61 -32.83
N ASP A 456 9.24 22.92 -32.84
CA ASP A 456 8.48 22.53 -31.65
C ASP A 456 9.30 21.59 -30.76
N ALA A 457 9.88 20.55 -31.33
CA ALA A 457 10.74 19.61 -30.60
C ALA A 457 11.93 20.32 -29.92
N GLY A 458 12.57 21.24 -30.63
CA GLY A 458 13.69 22.01 -30.08
C GLY A 458 13.27 22.91 -28.93
N TYR A 459 12.17 23.65 -29.08
CA TYR A 459 11.67 24.57 -28.08
C TYR A 459 11.08 23.86 -26.85
N VAL A 460 10.23 22.84 -27.05
CA VAL A 460 9.66 22.04 -25.95
C VAL A 460 10.76 21.34 -25.13
N GLY A 461 11.82 20.87 -25.80
CA GLY A 461 12.99 20.33 -25.11
C GLY A 461 13.63 21.35 -24.13
N LEU A 462 13.75 22.62 -24.55
CA LEU A 462 14.25 23.71 -23.67
C LEU A 462 13.31 23.99 -22.50
N VAL A 463 11.99 24.01 -22.75
CA VAL A 463 10.96 24.22 -21.72
C VAL A 463 11.02 23.12 -20.65
N LEU A 464 11.02 21.86 -21.07
CA LEU A 464 11.08 20.71 -20.17
C LEU A 464 12.40 20.67 -19.36
N TYR A 465 13.52 20.93 -20.04
CA TYR A 465 14.83 21.00 -19.37
C TYR A 465 14.87 22.10 -18.31
N ALA A 466 14.40 23.30 -18.64
CA ALA A 466 14.30 24.41 -17.70
C ALA A 466 13.35 24.07 -16.53
N GLY A 467 12.21 23.43 -16.79
CA GLY A 467 11.27 22.96 -15.78
C GLY A 467 11.90 21.98 -14.79
N VAL A 468 12.57 20.96 -15.30
CA VAL A 468 13.32 19.99 -14.44
C VAL A 468 14.40 20.69 -13.62
N THR A 469 15.11 21.65 -14.20
CA THR A 469 16.14 22.41 -13.47
C THR A 469 15.57 23.21 -12.31
N VAL A 470 14.40 23.86 -12.51
CA VAL A 470 13.70 24.57 -11.43
C VAL A 470 13.22 23.60 -10.36
N LEU A 471 12.58 22.49 -10.74
CA LEU A 471 12.07 21.51 -9.79
C LEU A 471 13.19 20.85 -8.98
N ALA A 472 14.29 20.47 -9.62
CA ALA A 472 15.48 19.95 -8.95
C ALA A 472 16.08 20.99 -7.98
N SER A 473 16.11 22.28 -8.36
CA SER A 473 16.60 23.35 -7.51
C SER A 473 15.72 23.57 -6.28
N VAL A 474 14.40 23.53 -6.46
CA VAL A 474 13.42 23.59 -5.35
C VAL A 474 13.63 22.42 -4.39
N LEU A 475 13.72 21.20 -4.92
CA LEU A 475 13.91 20.00 -4.12
C LEU A 475 15.22 20.02 -3.31
N ARG A 476 16.34 20.43 -3.95
CA ARG A 476 17.63 20.57 -3.27
C ARG A 476 17.57 21.52 -2.08
N LEU A 477 16.95 22.70 -2.25
CA LEU A 477 16.84 23.68 -1.18
C LEU A 477 15.81 23.31 -0.11
N LEU A 478 14.79 22.53 -0.44
CA LEU A 478 13.82 21.98 0.53
C LEU A 478 14.50 20.91 1.40
N LEU A 479 15.21 19.96 0.79
CA LEU A 479 15.89 18.89 1.53
C LEU A 479 17.05 19.39 2.40
N ALA A 480 17.70 20.49 2.01
CA ALA A 480 18.74 21.15 2.82
C ALA A 480 18.20 21.83 4.09
N ARG A 481 16.92 21.70 4.43
CA ARG A 481 16.29 22.34 5.59
C ARG A 481 16.43 21.55 6.88
N ARG A 482 16.54 22.29 8.02
CA ARG A 482 16.50 21.70 9.38
C ARG A 482 15.23 20.90 9.69
N VAL A 483 14.10 21.20 9.04
CA VAL A 483 12.85 20.41 9.22
C VAL A 483 13.01 19.00 8.64
N PHE A 484 13.60 18.89 7.46
CA PHE A 484 13.87 17.60 6.83
C PHE A 484 15.12 16.91 7.38
N SER A 485 16.07 17.65 7.96
CA SER A 485 17.21 17.08 8.69
C SER A 485 16.85 16.39 10.01
N ARG A 486 15.60 16.48 10.46
CA ARG A 486 15.06 15.67 11.57
C ARG A 486 14.86 14.20 11.17
N PHE A 487 14.71 13.92 9.88
CA PHE A 487 14.59 12.56 9.37
C PHE A 487 15.98 11.98 9.13
N ARG A 488 16.32 10.90 9.83
CA ARG A 488 17.62 10.22 9.69
C ARG A 488 17.87 9.73 8.26
N VAL A 489 16.83 9.28 7.56
CA VAL A 489 16.89 8.90 6.14
C VAL A 489 17.38 10.06 5.28
N VAL A 490 16.91 11.29 5.54
CA VAL A 490 17.36 12.48 4.80
C VAL A 490 18.81 12.85 5.13
N THR A 491 19.21 12.77 6.40
CA THR A 491 20.58 13.14 6.79
C THR A 491 21.64 12.16 6.30
N GLN A 492 21.33 10.89 6.27
CA GLN A 492 22.28 9.85 5.86
C GLN A 492 22.29 9.62 4.35
N HIS A 493 21.13 9.79 3.67
CA HIS A 493 20.93 9.46 2.27
C HIS A 493 20.49 10.64 1.39
N ALA A 494 20.65 11.90 1.85
CA ALA A 494 20.22 13.10 1.11
C ALA A 494 20.81 13.19 -0.31
N GLY A 495 22.10 12.94 -0.47
CA GLY A 495 22.76 12.97 -1.76
C GLY A 495 22.27 11.91 -2.74
N PRO A 496 22.32 10.62 -2.39
CA PRO A 496 21.75 9.55 -3.22
C PRO A 496 20.28 9.73 -3.54
N LEU A 497 19.45 10.14 -2.56
CA LEU A 497 18.02 10.39 -2.74
C LEU A 497 17.78 11.50 -3.76
N LEU A 498 18.44 12.62 -3.58
CA LEU A 498 18.33 13.77 -4.48
C LEU A 498 18.75 13.40 -5.92
N ASN A 499 19.88 12.69 -6.06
CA ASN A 499 20.35 12.22 -7.35
C ASN A 499 19.36 11.25 -8.01
N SER A 500 18.74 10.36 -7.24
CA SER A 500 17.74 9.42 -7.76
C SER A 500 16.49 10.16 -8.23
N VAL A 501 15.95 11.09 -7.42
CA VAL A 501 14.77 11.88 -7.80
C VAL A 501 15.07 12.78 -9.00
N THR A 502 16.24 13.42 -9.03
CA THR A 502 16.65 14.27 -10.18
C THR A 502 16.79 13.44 -11.45
N ARG A 503 17.35 12.22 -11.38
CA ARG A 503 17.41 11.30 -12.52
C ARG A 503 16.03 10.87 -13.00
N LEU A 504 15.10 10.56 -12.08
CA LEU A 504 13.72 10.22 -12.42
C LEU A 504 13.01 11.38 -13.14
N LEU A 505 13.20 12.61 -12.65
CA LEU A 505 12.67 13.82 -13.29
C LEU A 505 13.26 14.03 -14.68
N GLN A 506 14.57 13.81 -14.85
CA GLN A 506 15.24 13.91 -16.14
C GLN A 506 14.77 12.83 -17.12
N LEU A 507 14.58 11.59 -16.63
CA LEU A 507 14.05 10.48 -17.44
C LEU A 507 12.60 10.75 -17.85
N GLY A 508 11.76 11.22 -16.92
CA GLY A 508 10.38 11.60 -17.22
C GLY A 508 10.30 12.72 -18.24
N ALA A 509 11.10 13.76 -18.11
CA ALA A 509 11.15 14.85 -19.09
C ALA A 509 11.69 14.39 -20.45
N ALA A 510 12.70 13.52 -20.47
CA ALA A 510 13.23 12.96 -21.70
C ALA A 510 12.19 12.09 -22.41
N LEU A 511 11.45 11.29 -21.66
CA LEU A 511 10.36 10.47 -22.18
C LEU A 511 9.23 11.36 -22.76
N THR A 512 8.79 12.36 -22.00
CA THR A 512 7.79 13.34 -22.47
C THR A 512 8.26 14.01 -23.74
N TRP A 513 9.53 14.42 -23.80
CA TRP A 513 10.10 15.03 -24.99
C TRP A 513 10.11 14.08 -26.19
N VAL A 514 10.51 12.82 -26.01
CA VAL A 514 10.46 11.79 -27.07
C VAL A 514 9.03 11.58 -27.58
N LEU A 515 8.05 11.51 -26.68
CA LEU A 515 6.64 11.38 -27.07
C LEU A 515 6.14 12.59 -27.86
N VAL A 516 6.54 13.80 -27.44
CA VAL A 516 6.20 15.02 -28.19
C VAL A 516 6.86 15.00 -29.56
N VAL A 517 8.14 14.63 -29.68
CA VAL A 517 8.85 14.49 -30.96
C VAL A 517 8.15 13.48 -31.85
N LEU A 518 7.85 12.26 -31.34
CA LEU A 518 7.16 11.24 -32.11
C LEU A 518 5.78 11.70 -32.59
N ASN A 519 5.06 12.46 -31.76
CA ASN A 519 3.75 13.02 -32.14
C ASN A 519 3.90 14.08 -33.21
N GLN A 520 4.86 15.00 -33.10
CA GLN A 520 5.10 16.07 -34.09
C GLN A 520 5.49 15.52 -35.47
N PHE A 521 6.28 14.43 -35.50
CA PHE A 521 6.63 13.73 -36.73
C PHE A 521 5.61 12.67 -37.16
N ARG A 522 4.42 12.63 -36.51
CA ARG A 522 3.32 11.69 -36.76
C ARG A 522 3.71 10.20 -36.67
N LEU A 523 4.80 9.90 -35.96
CA LEU A 523 5.29 8.55 -35.75
C LEU A 523 4.65 7.87 -34.54
N LEU A 524 4.03 8.64 -33.63
CA LEU A 524 3.48 8.10 -32.38
C LEU A 524 2.33 7.12 -32.63
N ARG A 525 1.43 7.42 -33.59
CA ARG A 525 0.28 6.56 -33.91
C ARG A 525 0.71 5.21 -34.49
N PRO A 526 1.46 5.16 -35.63
CA PRO A 526 1.87 3.87 -36.18
C PRO A 526 2.73 3.07 -35.21
N LEU A 527 3.59 3.74 -34.43
CA LEU A 527 4.38 3.06 -33.39
C LEU A 527 3.51 2.47 -32.27
N ARG A 528 2.47 3.22 -31.87
CA ARG A 528 1.49 2.76 -30.88
C ARG A 528 0.69 1.57 -31.41
N ASP A 529 0.23 1.63 -32.66
CA ASP A 529 -0.56 0.55 -33.27
C ASP A 529 0.27 -0.74 -33.37
N VAL A 530 1.53 -0.63 -33.80
CA VAL A 530 2.47 -1.77 -33.79
C VAL A 530 2.74 -2.26 -32.38
N ALA A 531 3.00 -1.35 -31.44
CA ALA A 531 3.27 -1.72 -30.06
C ALA A 531 2.05 -2.40 -29.43
N THR A 532 0.84 -1.89 -29.64
CA THR A 532 -0.39 -2.52 -29.15
C THR A 532 -0.60 -3.88 -29.79
N ALA A 533 -0.46 -4.02 -31.10
CA ALA A 533 -0.58 -5.29 -31.78
C ALA A 533 0.40 -6.36 -31.24
N VAL A 534 1.64 -5.96 -30.97
CA VAL A 534 2.67 -6.86 -30.41
C VAL A 534 2.39 -7.18 -28.95
N LEU A 535 2.01 -6.18 -28.14
CA LEU A 535 1.80 -6.36 -26.70
C LEU A 535 0.51 -7.12 -26.38
N THR A 536 -0.53 -6.98 -27.23
CA THR A 536 -1.81 -7.66 -27.04
C THR A 536 -1.92 -8.97 -27.83
N HIS A 537 -0.88 -9.34 -28.59
CA HIS A 537 -0.88 -10.63 -29.31
C HIS A 537 -0.95 -11.77 -28.31
N GLU A 538 -2.01 -12.57 -28.40
CA GLU A 538 -2.25 -13.70 -27.50
C GLU A 538 -1.50 -14.94 -28.00
N LEU A 539 -0.61 -15.46 -27.17
CA LEU A 539 0.00 -16.77 -27.33
C LEU A 539 -0.82 -17.74 -26.48
N SER A 540 -1.70 -18.51 -27.12
CA SER A 540 -2.54 -19.51 -26.45
C SER A 540 -1.81 -20.86 -26.34
N PHE A 541 -1.57 -21.31 -25.11
CA PHE A 541 -1.09 -22.65 -24.79
C PHE A 541 -2.18 -23.40 -24.01
N GLY A 542 -3.05 -24.11 -24.72
CA GLY A 542 -4.20 -24.80 -24.12
C GLY A 542 -5.23 -23.81 -23.57
N GLN A 543 -5.50 -23.86 -22.28
CA GLN A 543 -6.44 -22.93 -21.61
C GLN A 543 -5.79 -21.62 -21.12
N ILE A 544 -4.47 -21.50 -21.28
CA ILE A 544 -3.74 -20.32 -20.80
C ILE A 544 -3.41 -19.42 -21.99
N SER A 545 -3.92 -18.19 -21.96
CA SER A 545 -3.56 -17.14 -22.93
C SER A 545 -2.56 -16.18 -22.27
N ILE A 546 -1.36 -16.07 -22.87
CA ILE A 546 -0.31 -15.18 -22.37
C ILE A 546 -0.07 -14.10 -23.42
N THR A 547 -0.11 -12.83 -23.01
CA THR A 547 0.27 -11.71 -23.87
C THR A 547 1.68 -11.22 -23.50
N LEU A 548 2.44 -10.70 -24.46
CA LEU A 548 3.74 -10.08 -24.19
C LEU A 548 3.58 -8.89 -23.23
N GLY A 549 2.49 -8.15 -23.36
CA GLY A 549 2.14 -7.05 -22.44
C GLY A 549 1.99 -7.53 -20.99
N GLY A 550 1.30 -8.66 -20.78
CA GLY A 550 1.12 -9.30 -19.47
C GLY A 550 2.45 -9.71 -18.84
N VAL A 551 3.35 -10.34 -19.64
CA VAL A 551 4.70 -10.73 -19.17
C VAL A 551 5.54 -9.52 -18.75
N LEU A 552 5.51 -8.45 -19.55
CA LEU A 552 6.24 -7.21 -19.22
C LEU A 552 5.65 -6.51 -17.99
N LEU A 553 4.32 -6.48 -17.88
CA LEU A 553 3.62 -5.92 -16.73
C LEU A 553 3.94 -6.71 -15.45
N PHE A 554 3.94 -8.05 -15.54
CA PHE A 554 4.37 -8.91 -14.45
C PHE A 554 5.80 -8.60 -13.99
N GLY A 555 6.75 -8.60 -14.93
CA GLY A 555 8.16 -8.30 -14.62
C GLY A 555 8.35 -6.91 -13.99
N PHE A 556 7.63 -5.92 -14.49
CA PHE A 556 7.63 -4.57 -13.93
C PHE A 556 7.01 -4.53 -12.52
N SER A 557 5.88 -5.20 -12.32
CA SER A 557 5.19 -5.26 -11.02
C SER A 557 6.04 -5.96 -9.97
N VAL A 558 6.71 -7.06 -10.34
CA VAL A 558 7.68 -7.75 -9.47
C VAL A 558 8.85 -6.83 -9.12
N TRP A 559 9.43 -6.14 -10.09
CA TRP A 559 10.50 -5.17 -9.83
C TRP A 559 10.04 -4.06 -8.89
N LEU A 560 8.84 -3.52 -9.12
CA LEU A 560 8.23 -2.47 -8.28
C LEU A 560 7.99 -2.97 -6.85
N ALA A 561 7.52 -4.21 -6.70
CA ALA A 561 7.30 -4.85 -5.40
C ALA A 561 8.61 -4.97 -4.60
N PHE A 562 9.68 -5.45 -5.22
CA PHE A 562 11.01 -5.50 -4.59
C PHE A 562 11.54 -4.12 -4.23
N TRP A 563 11.36 -3.13 -5.11
CA TRP A 563 11.77 -1.76 -4.86
C TRP A 563 10.99 -1.14 -3.69
N ALA A 564 9.67 -1.29 -3.68
CA ALA A 564 8.80 -0.81 -2.61
C ALA A 564 9.14 -1.48 -1.26
N ALA A 565 9.26 -2.81 -1.25
CA ALA A 565 9.61 -3.57 -0.05
C ALA A 565 10.97 -3.14 0.53
N ARG A 566 11.96 -2.92 -0.35
CA ARG A 566 13.29 -2.44 0.08
C ARG A 566 13.22 -1.01 0.63
N THR A 567 12.44 -0.14 0.02
CA THR A 567 12.26 1.25 0.46
C THR A 567 11.60 1.29 1.84
N VAL A 568 10.51 0.52 2.04
CA VAL A 568 9.83 0.42 3.34
C VAL A 568 10.76 -0.15 4.40
N ARG A 569 11.55 -1.18 4.06
CA ARG A 569 12.55 -1.74 4.97
C ARG A 569 13.55 -0.69 5.45
N VAL A 570 14.09 0.13 4.54
CA VAL A 570 15.03 1.22 4.87
C VAL A 570 14.36 2.25 5.77
N ILE A 571 13.15 2.71 5.42
CA ILE A 571 12.39 3.67 6.24
C ILE A 571 12.14 3.10 7.64
N LEU A 572 11.75 1.84 7.73
CA LEU A 572 11.45 1.17 8.99
C LEU A 572 12.72 1.07 9.85
N GLN A 573 13.85 0.65 9.26
CA GLN A 573 15.13 0.48 9.97
C GLN A 573 15.75 1.81 10.40
N ASP A 574 15.68 2.86 9.58
CA ASP A 574 16.40 4.10 9.82
C ASP A 574 15.57 5.16 10.55
N GLU A 575 14.23 5.14 10.39
CA GLU A 575 13.37 6.21 10.90
C GLU A 575 12.41 5.75 12.01
N VAL A 576 11.81 4.56 11.91
CA VAL A 576 10.73 4.12 12.80
C VAL A 576 11.28 3.34 13.99
N LEU A 577 11.98 2.24 13.72
CA LEU A 577 12.45 1.32 14.74
C LEU A 577 13.45 1.93 15.74
N PRO A 578 14.35 2.85 15.36
CA PRO A 578 15.27 3.47 16.31
C PRO A 578 14.60 4.42 17.32
N LYS A 579 13.35 4.83 17.06
CA LYS A 579 12.55 5.66 17.98
C LYS A 579 11.81 4.84 19.04
N MET A 580 11.77 3.52 18.87
CA MET A 580 11.11 2.58 19.77
C MET A 580 12.17 1.91 20.65
N SER A 581 11.89 1.76 21.95
CA SER A 581 12.75 1.03 22.89
C SER A 581 12.58 -0.48 22.71
N LEU A 582 13.18 -1.03 21.65
CA LEU A 582 13.08 -2.46 21.34
C LEU A 582 14.31 -3.23 21.86
N PRO A 583 14.13 -4.47 22.34
CA PRO A 583 15.23 -5.35 22.69
C PRO A 583 16.18 -5.59 21.50
N ARG A 584 17.44 -5.92 21.80
CA ARG A 584 18.45 -6.20 20.78
C ARG A 584 17.99 -7.31 19.83
N GLY A 585 18.08 -7.07 18.52
CA GLY A 585 17.71 -8.03 17.48
C GLY A 585 16.25 -7.92 16.98
N VAL A 586 15.29 -7.46 17.81
CA VAL A 586 13.87 -7.38 17.43
C VAL A 586 13.63 -6.44 16.25
N ALA A 587 14.32 -5.30 16.22
CA ALA A 587 14.22 -4.34 15.12
C ALA A 587 14.57 -4.98 13.75
N ASN A 588 15.64 -5.79 13.71
CA ASN A 588 16.03 -6.46 12.47
C ASN A 588 15.02 -7.54 12.05
N SER A 589 14.45 -8.26 13.03
CA SER A 589 13.42 -9.28 12.77
C SER A 589 12.14 -8.65 12.21
N ILE A 590 11.65 -7.55 12.81
CA ILE A 590 10.46 -6.81 12.33
C ILE A 590 10.68 -6.31 10.90
N SER A 591 11.83 -5.68 10.63
CA SER A 591 12.12 -5.13 9.30
C SER A 591 12.24 -6.22 8.22
N SER A 592 12.82 -7.39 8.58
CA SER A 592 12.93 -8.52 7.66
C SER A 592 11.58 -9.18 7.40
N LEU A 593 10.77 -9.37 8.44
CA LEU A 593 9.41 -9.93 8.31
C LEU A 593 8.52 -9.02 7.45
N THR A 594 8.57 -7.70 7.69
CA THR A 594 7.85 -6.71 6.87
C THR A 594 8.29 -6.75 5.41
N TYR A 595 9.60 -6.87 5.16
CA TYR A 595 10.14 -7.00 3.81
C TYR A 595 9.58 -8.23 3.09
N TYR A 596 9.62 -9.42 3.72
CA TYR A 596 9.10 -10.65 3.12
C TYR A 596 7.58 -10.59 2.90
N ALA A 597 6.83 -10.05 3.87
CA ALA A 597 5.38 -9.86 3.74
C ALA A 597 5.03 -8.94 2.55
N MET A 598 5.77 -7.83 2.38
CA MET A 598 5.58 -6.91 1.26
C MET A 598 5.96 -7.54 -0.09
N VAL A 599 7.04 -8.32 -0.14
CA VAL A 599 7.43 -9.04 -1.37
C VAL A 599 6.36 -10.05 -1.76
N MET A 600 5.83 -10.80 -0.79
CA MET A 600 4.75 -11.77 -1.03
C MET A 600 3.47 -11.08 -1.53
N LEU A 601 3.04 -10.00 -0.86
CA LEU A 601 1.89 -9.21 -1.30
C LEU A 601 2.12 -8.61 -2.70
N GLY A 602 3.31 -8.09 -2.95
CA GLY A 602 3.69 -7.53 -4.24
C GLY A 602 3.72 -8.57 -5.36
N LEU A 603 4.14 -9.81 -5.05
CA LEU A 603 4.09 -10.93 -6.01
C LEU A 603 2.64 -11.30 -6.35
N MET A 604 1.73 -11.31 -5.37
CA MET A 604 0.30 -11.53 -5.62
C MET A 604 -0.29 -10.45 -6.53
N VAL A 605 0.02 -9.18 -6.25
CA VAL A 605 -0.41 -8.06 -7.10
C VAL A 605 0.18 -8.19 -8.50
N ALA A 606 1.42 -8.65 -8.63
CA ALA A 606 2.06 -8.88 -9.94
C ALA A 606 1.38 -10.00 -10.72
N LEU A 607 0.99 -11.09 -10.07
CA LEU A 607 0.24 -12.19 -10.71
C LEU A 607 -1.16 -11.71 -11.15
N ALA A 608 -1.87 -10.96 -10.31
CA ALA A 608 -3.15 -10.37 -10.67
C ALA A 608 -3.03 -9.40 -11.85
N ALA A 609 -1.98 -8.56 -11.88
CA ALA A 609 -1.69 -7.66 -13.00
C ALA A 609 -1.33 -8.41 -14.29
N ALA A 610 -0.80 -9.62 -14.21
CA ALA A 610 -0.52 -10.50 -15.35
C ALA A 610 -1.77 -11.20 -15.91
N GLY A 611 -2.94 -11.03 -15.26
CA GLY A 611 -4.21 -11.62 -15.71
C GLY A 611 -4.58 -12.93 -15.00
N PHE A 612 -3.85 -13.33 -13.96
CA PHE A 612 -4.27 -14.47 -13.14
C PHE A 612 -5.50 -14.10 -12.31
N GLU A 613 -6.49 -14.96 -12.29
CA GLU A 613 -7.70 -14.75 -11.50
C GLU A 613 -7.38 -14.71 -9.99
N VAL A 614 -7.81 -13.65 -9.34
CA VAL A 614 -7.62 -13.46 -7.89
C VAL A 614 -8.25 -14.59 -7.08
N SER A 615 -9.34 -15.20 -7.58
CA SER A 615 -10.00 -16.37 -7.00
C SER A 615 -9.05 -17.57 -6.85
N GLN A 616 -8.24 -17.83 -7.86
CA GLN A 616 -7.25 -18.94 -7.83
C GLN A 616 -6.13 -18.65 -6.83
N LEU A 617 -5.69 -17.39 -6.77
CA LEU A 617 -4.70 -16.95 -5.78
C LEU A 617 -5.23 -17.04 -4.35
N ALA A 618 -6.53 -16.75 -4.15
CA ALA A 618 -7.17 -16.84 -2.85
C ALA A 618 -7.14 -18.27 -2.28
N ILE A 619 -7.29 -19.29 -3.12
CA ILE A 619 -7.20 -20.70 -2.70
C ILE A 619 -5.78 -21.01 -2.19
N VAL A 620 -4.75 -20.60 -2.92
CA VAL A 620 -3.35 -20.82 -2.52
C VAL A 620 -3.02 -20.10 -1.22
N VAL A 621 -3.46 -18.85 -1.09
CA VAL A 621 -3.28 -18.04 0.14
C VAL A 621 -4.06 -18.64 1.30
N GLY A 622 -5.28 -19.16 1.04
CA GLY A 622 -6.08 -19.86 2.03
C GLY A 622 -5.36 -21.09 2.58
N ALA A 623 -4.85 -21.95 1.69
CA ALA A 623 -4.09 -23.13 2.07
C ALA A 623 -2.81 -22.77 2.87
N LEU A 624 -2.07 -21.73 2.40
CA LEU A 624 -0.88 -21.25 3.10
C LEU A 624 -1.23 -20.65 4.48
N SER A 625 -2.34 -19.92 4.58
CA SER A 625 -2.81 -19.33 5.85
C SER A 625 -3.16 -20.40 6.87
N VAL A 626 -3.79 -21.51 6.45
CA VAL A 626 -4.07 -22.68 7.30
C VAL A 626 -2.75 -23.31 7.78
N GLY A 627 -1.77 -23.51 6.88
CA GLY A 627 -0.46 -24.04 7.25
C GLY A 627 0.30 -23.16 8.24
N ILE A 628 0.30 -21.85 8.01
CA ILE A 628 0.90 -20.88 8.95
C ILE A 628 0.13 -20.86 10.27
N GLY A 629 -1.22 -20.95 10.22
CA GLY A 629 -2.07 -21.01 11.41
C GLY A 629 -1.73 -22.17 12.32
N PHE A 630 -1.59 -23.37 11.77
CA PHE A 630 -1.14 -24.55 12.54
C PHE A 630 0.29 -24.39 13.06
N GLY A 631 1.20 -23.81 12.27
CA GLY A 631 2.57 -23.53 12.74
C GLY A 631 2.66 -22.51 13.89
N LEU A 632 1.73 -21.55 13.96
CA LEU A 632 1.68 -20.51 14.98
C LEU A 632 0.74 -20.84 16.15
N GLN A 633 0.02 -21.95 16.12
CA GLN A 633 -1.01 -22.31 17.10
C GLN A 633 -0.51 -22.19 18.55
N ASN A 634 0.65 -22.78 18.85
CA ASN A 634 1.23 -22.72 20.18
C ASN A 634 1.65 -21.31 20.60
N VAL A 635 2.10 -20.49 19.67
CA VAL A 635 2.48 -19.09 19.95
C VAL A 635 1.26 -18.26 20.29
N VAL A 636 0.20 -18.43 19.51
CA VAL A 636 -1.09 -17.74 19.74
C VAL A 636 -1.72 -18.20 21.05
N ASN A 637 -1.74 -19.52 21.32
CA ASN A 637 -2.25 -20.05 22.58
C ASN A 637 -1.54 -19.43 23.78
N ASN A 638 -0.22 -19.44 23.80
CA ASN A 638 0.57 -18.86 24.89
C ASN A 638 0.36 -17.33 25.01
N PHE A 639 0.19 -16.62 23.92
CA PHE A 639 -0.10 -15.19 23.92
C PHE A 639 -1.48 -14.89 24.53
N VAL A 640 -2.52 -15.60 24.09
CA VAL A 640 -3.88 -15.45 24.64
C VAL A 640 -3.91 -15.82 26.11
N SER A 641 -3.24 -16.92 26.48
CA SER A 641 -3.08 -17.32 27.90
C SER A 641 -2.38 -16.25 28.73
N GLY A 642 -1.35 -15.60 28.17
CA GLY A 642 -0.67 -14.48 28.85
C GLY A 642 -1.59 -13.28 29.08
N LEU A 643 -2.44 -12.95 28.09
CA LEU A 643 -3.46 -11.91 28.26
C LEU A 643 -4.47 -12.26 29.36
N ILE A 644 -4.96 -13.50 29.37
CA ILE A 644 -5.91 -13.98 30.41
C ILE A 644 -5.25 -13.89 31.81
N LEU A 645 -4.00 -14.36 31.97
CA LEU A 645 -3.28 -14.26 33.23
C LEU A 645 -3.13 -12.81 33.73
N MET A 646 -2.89 -11.86 32.77
CA MET A 646 -2.79 -10.44 33.12
C MET A 646 -4.13 -9.80 33.47
N PHE A 647 -5.24 -10.26 32.87
CA PHE A 647 -6.58 -9.75 33.12
C PHE A 647 -7.20 -10.34 34.38
N GLU A 648 -7.26 -11.68 34.48
CA GLU A 648 -7.90 -12.39 35.58
C GLU A 648 -7.02 -12.44 36.82
N ARG A 649 -5.70 -12.33 36.66
CA ARG A 649 -4.68 -12.30 37.75
C ARG A 649 -4.77 -13.46 38.76
N PRO A 650 -4.88 -14.71 38.30
CA PRO A 650 -4.82 -15.85 39.21
C PRO A 650 -3.43 -15.98 39.88
N ILE A 651 -2.42 -15.35 39.27
CA ILE A 651 -1.07 -15.20 39.81
C ILE A 651 -0.60 -13.77 39.59
N GLN A 652 0.26 -13.30 40.51
CA GLN A 652 0.88 -11.97 40.42
C GLN A 652 2.40 -12.07 40.62
N PRO A 653 3.19 -11.12 40.08
CA PRO A 653 4.61 -11.05 40.41
C PRO A 653 4.82 -10.93 41.92
N GLY A 654 5.58 -11.85 42.47
CA GLY A 654 5.81 -11.98 43.93
C GLY A 654 5.14 -13.18 44.58
N ASP A 655 4.09 -13.74 43.96
CA ASP A 655 3.41 -14.92 44.48
C ASP A 655 4.33 -16.15 44.46
N VAL A 656 4.12 -17.07 45.43
CA VAL A 656 4.73 -18.38 45.40
C VAL A 656 3.75 -19.40 44.87
N VAL A 657 4.14 -19.98 43.75
CA VAL A 657 3.29 -20.91 42.99
C VAL A 657 3.99 -22.24 42.77
N GLU A 658 3.18 -23.28 42.59
CA GLU A 658 3.62 -24.61 42.19
C GLU A 658 2.86 -25.05 40.96
N VAL A 659 3.59 -25.39 39.90
CA VAL A 659 3.03 -25.85 38.62
C VAL A 659 3.92 -26.95 38.08
N SER A 660 3.31 -28.05 37.59
CA SER A 660 4.03 -29.22 37.04
C SER A 660 5.14 -29.75 37.99
N GLY A 661 4.94 -29.70 39.30
CA GLY A 661 5.92 -30.15 40.30
C GLY A 661 7.09 -29.17 40.56
N THR A 662 7.06 -27.99 39.94
CA THR A 662 8.07 -26.94 40.19
C THR A 662 7.48 -25.86 41.09
N SER A 663 8.10 -25.62 42.23
CA SER A 663 7.69 -24.54 43.13
C SER A 663 8.67 -23.37 43.04
N GLY A 664 8.12 -22.15 42.96
CA GLY A 664 8.94 -20.96 42.86
C GLY A 664 8.16 -19.67 43.04
N LYS A 665 8.90 -18.57 43.16
CA LYS A 665 8.32 -17.23 43.23
C LYS A 665 8.15 -16.66 41.80
N VAL A 666 6.96 -16.17 41.45
CA VAL A 666 6.70 -15.50 40.20
C VAL A 666 7.55 -14.21 40.13
N ARG A 667 8.48 -14.16 39.18
CA ARG A 667 9.34 -13.01 38.92
C ARG A 667 8.69 -12.01 38.00
N GLU A 668 8.24 -12.49 36.85
CA GLU A 668 7.55 -11.66 35.87
C GLU A 668 6.60 -12.51 34.98
N ILE A 669 5.52 -11.91 34.57
CA ILE A 669 4.55 -12.49 33.62
C ILE A 669 4.76 -11.82 32.28
N GLY A 670 5.39 -12.56 31.35
CA GLY A 670 5.59 -12.08 29.98
C GLY A 670 4.40 -12.40 29.07
N MET A 671 4.43 -11.91 27.85
CA MET A 671 3.33 -12.11 26.89
C MET A 671 3.14 -13.59 26.47
N ARG A 672 4.19 -14.40 26.50
CA ARG A 672 4.15 -15.83 26.10
C ARG A 672 4.54 -16.81 27.19
N ALA A 673 5.27 -16.36 28.17
CA ALA A 673 5.81 -17.20 29.22
C ALA A 673 5.97 -16.39 30.51
N THR A 674 5.81 -17.07 31.64
CA THR A 674 6.02 -16.54 32.98
C THR A 674 7.34 -17.10 33.53
N THR A 675 8.15 -16.25 34.14
CA THR A 675 9.42 -16.65 34.77
C THR A 675 9.20 -16.88 36.26
N LEU A 676 9.52 -18.10 36.74
CA LEU A 676 9.51 -18.48 38.13
C LEU A 676 10.94 -18.58 38.65
N SER A 677 11.26 -17.96 39.77
CA SER A 677 12.52 -18.12 40.48
C SER A 677 12.32 -19.20 41.56
N THR A 678 12.98 -20.36 41.38
CA THR A 678 12.88 -21.47 42.31
C THR A 678 13.67 -21.18 43.57
N PHE A 679 13.35 -21.88 44.67
CA PHE A 679 14.08 -21.76 45.94
C PHE A 679 15.50 -22.30 45.85
N GLU A 680 15.82 -23.10 44.83
CA GLU A 680 17.15 -23.63 44.51
C GLU A 680 18.02 -22.63 43.73
N GLY A 681 17.46 -21.48 43.33
CA GLY A 681 18.18 -20.40 42.65
C GLY A 681 18.11 -20.45 41.13
N ALA A 682 17.31 -21.31 40.55
CA ALA A 682 17.12 -21.37 39.08
C ALA A 682 15.93 -20.51 38.62
N ASP A 683 16.05 -19.88 37.46
CA ASP A 683 14.92 -19.25 36.78
C ASP A 683 14.29 -20.25 35.79
N VAL A 684 13.03 -20.61 36.03
CA VAL A 684 12.27 -21.53 35.19
C VAL A 684 11.28 -20.73 34.35
N VAL A 685 11.36 -20.89 33.03
CA VAL A 685 10.47 -20.20 32.06
C VAL A 685 9.33 -21.15 31.72
N VAL A 686 8.14 -20.85 32.21
CA VAL A 686 6.93 -21.67 32.01
C VAL A 686 6.07 -21.02 30.92
N PRO A 687 5.72 -21.72 29.82
CA PRO A 687 4.77 -21.19 28.83
C PRO A 687 3.42 -20.86 29.49
N ASN A 688 2.83 -19.72 29.15
CA ASN A 688 1.58 -19.27 29.78
C ASN A 688 0.42 -20.24 29.59
N GLY A 689 0.41 -20.98 28.45
CA GLY A 689 -0.58 -22.00 28.18
C GLY A 689 -0.54 -23.16 29.20
N VAL A 690 0.62 -23.50 29.75
CA VAL A 690 0.77 -24.53 30.78
C VAL A 690 0.14 -24.05 32.09
N LEU A 691 0.37 -22.77 32.45
CA LEU A 691 -0.18 -22.18 33.69
C LEU A 691 -1.72 -22.11 33.70
N LEU A 692 -2.36 -22.03 32.53
CA LEU A 692 -3.84 -22.03 32.41
C LEU A 692 -4.43 -23.42 32.24
N ASN A 693 -3.72 -24.33 31.55
CA ASN A 693 -4.25 -25.66 31.23
C ASN A 693 -3.99 -26.71 32.32
N GLU A 694 -2.94 -26.53 33.16
CA GLU A 694 -2.58 -27.43 34.22
C GLU A 694 -3.04 -26.90 35.59
N LYS A 695 -3.10 -27.82 36.56
CA LYS A 695 -3.41 -27.45 37.95
C LYS A 695 -2.31 -26.58 38.53
N LEU A 696 -2.61 -25.34 38.80
CA LEU A 696 -1.74 -24.37 39.47
C LEU A 696 -2.12 -24.26 40.94
N ILE A 697 -1.13 -24.37 41.84
CA ILE A 697 -1.31 -24.09 43.26
C ILE A 697 -0.65 -22.76 43.53
N ASN A 698 -1.43 -21.76 43.94
CA ASN A 698 -0.90 -20.49 44.43
C ASN A 698 -0.98 -20.47 45.96
N TRP A 699 0.18 -20.43 46.60
CA TRP A 699 0.31 -20.50 48.05
C TRP A 699 0.14 -19.15 48.74
N THR A 700 0.13 -18.07 47.99
CA THR A 700 0.14 -16.70 48.54
C THR A 700 -0.89 -15.79 47.89
N LEU A 701 -1.92 -16.37 47.21
CA LEU A 701 -2.95 -15.60 46.52
C LEU A 701 -3.87 -14.84 47.48
N SER A 702 -4.39 -15.52 48.51
CA SER A 702 -5.38 -14.96 49.45
C SER A 702 -4.74 -14.47 50.75
N ASP A 703 -3.76 -15.21 51.23
CA ASP A 703 -3.05 -14.96 52.48
C ASP A 703 -1.63 -15.57 52.41
N MET A 704 -0.82 -15.41 53.46
CA MET A 704 0.51 -16.00 53.60
C MET A 704 0.50 -17.16 54.61
N ASP A 705 -0.66 -17.69 54.89
CA ASP A 705 -0.80 -18.72 55.92
C ASP A 705 -0.35 -20.07 55.41
N ARG A 706 0.58 -20.66 56.11
CA ARG A 706 1.10 -22.01 55.78
C ARG A 706 0.99 -22.92 56.95
N ARG A 707 0.42 -24.12 56.73
CA ARG A 707 0.39 -25.18 57.75
C ARG A 707 1.74 -25.84 57.89
N ILE A 708 2.15 -25.99 59.12
CA ILE A 708 3.36 -26.71 59.55
C ILE A 708 2.92 -27.99 60.23
N ASP A 709 3.26 -29.13 59.66
CA ASP A 709 3.03 -30.45 60.25
C ASP A 709 4.36 -30.99 60.79
N VAL A 710 4.33 -31.38 62.08
CA VAL A 710 5.47 -32.00 62.76
C VAL A 710 4.99 -33.30 63.41
N ASN A 711 5.59 -34.40 62.99
CA ASN A 711 5.31 -35.73 63.64
C ASN A 711 6.31 -36.07 64.74
N VAL A 712 5.82 -36.50 65.85
CA VAL A 712 6.63 -36.81 67.05
C VAL A 712 6.19 -38.14 67.60
N GLY A 713 7.17 -39.04 67.81
CA GLY A 713 6.94 -40.32 68.44
C GLY A 713 7.56 -40.33 69.89
N VAL A 714 6.82 -40.73 70.91
CA VAL A 714 7.32 -40.88 72.27
C VAL A 714 7.23 -42.32 72.72
N ALA A 715 8.07 -42.72 73.67
CA ALA A 715 8.13 -44.11 74.14
C ALA A 715 6.83 -44.53 74.80
N TYR A 716 6.48 -45.78 74.72
CA TYR A 716 5.37 -46.40 75.43
C TYR A 716 5.56 -46.26 76.97
N GLY A 717 4.50 -46.14 77.72
CA GLY A 717 4.51 -45.88 79.15
C GLY A 717 4.34 -44.44 79.58
N ASN A 718 4.38 -43.46 78.64
CA ASN A 718 4.06 -42.09 78.90
C ASN A 718 2.54 -41.87 78.88
N ASP A 719 2.04 -40.95 79.69
CA ASP A 719 0.59 -40.55 79.63
C ASP A 719 0.36 -39.68 78.40
N PRO A 720 -0.47 -40.14 77.36
CA PRO A 720 -0.75 -39.42 76.24
C PRO A 720 -1.36 -37.99 76.43
N ARG A 721 -2.14 -37.83 77.50
CA ARG A 721 -2.72 -36.54 77.84
C ARG A 721 -1.69 -35.52 78.28
N ARG A 722 -0.76 -35.91 79.05
CA ARG A 722 0.37 -35.07 79.46
C ARG A 722 1.27 -34.68 78.30
N VAL A 723 1.49 -35.62 77.39
CA VAL A 723 2.24 -35.32 76.14
C VAL A 723 1.50 -34.30 75.23
N LEU A 724 0.19 -34.46 75.07
CA LEU A 724 -0.63 -33.52 74.31
C LEU A 724 -0.57 -32.08 74.93
N GLU A 725 -0.68 -31.95 76.23
CA GLU A 725 -0.58 -30.65 76.93
C GLU A 725 0.82 -30.02 76.73
N LEU A 726 1.90 -30.79 76.96
CA LEU A 726 3.26 -30.31 76.78
C LEU A 726 3.52 -29.85 75.35
N LEU A 727 3.14 -30.64 74.31
CA LEU A 727 3.31 -30.31 72.94
C LEU A 727 2.51 -29.07 72.57
N MET A 728 1.31 -28.88 73.12
CA MET A 728 0.49 -27.69 72.94
C MET A 728 1.17 -26.43 73.47
N GLU A 729 1.71 -26.53 74.70
CA GLU A 729 2.41 -25.41 75.32
C GLU A 729 3.65 -24.99 74.53
N VAL A 730 4.49 -25.98 74.13
CA VAL A 730 5.63 -25.71 73.28
C VAL A 730 5.28 -25.09 72.01
N THR A 731 4.21 -25.60 71.33
CA THR A 731 3.80 -25.10 70.05
C THR A 731 3.33 -23.62 70.11
N ARG A 732 2.55 -23.31 71.18
CA ARG A 732 2.09 -21.92 71.43
C ARG A 732 3.22 -20.95 71.75
N SER A 733 4.23 -21.45 72.51
CA SER A 733 5.38 -20.62 72.83
C SER A 733 6.41 -20.45 71.77
N THR A 734 6.27 -21.15 70.66
CA THR A 734 7.22 -21.08 69.52
C THR A 734 7.00 -19.83 68.71
N PRO A 735 8.01 -18.93 68.55
CA PRO A 735 7.88 -17.70 67.75
C PRO A 735 7.58 -18.01 66.28
N GLY A 736 6.60 -17.30 65.72
CA GLY A 736 6.23 -17.45 64.32
C GLY A 736 5.10 -18.46 64.06
N ILE A 737 4.64 -19.17 65.10
CA ILE A 737 3.38 -19.93 65.06
C ILE A 737 2.22 -18.96 65.27
N ALA A 738 1.19 -19.07 64.40
CA ALA A 738 0.01 -18.24 64.45
C ALA A 738 -0.97 -18.74 65.56
N ASP A 739 -1.65 -17.79 66.20
CA ASP A 739 -2.71 -18.10 67.16
C ASP A 739 -4.01 -18.53 66.46
N GLU A 740 -4.28 -18.00 65.31
CA GLU A 740 -5.40 -18.34 64.44
C GLU A 740 -4.90 -18.67 63.02
N PRO A 741 -5.23 -19.85 62.48
CA PRO A 741 -5.97 -20.96 63.09
C PRO A 741 -5.20 -21.60 64.26
N ALA A 742 -5.91 -21.91 65.35
CA ALA A 742 -5.30 -22.46 66.58
C ALA A 742 -4.51 -23.75 66.28
N PRO A 743 -3.31 -23.90 66.84
CA PRO A 743 -2.57 -25.17 66.76
C PRO A 743 -3.36 -26.34 67.30
N ALA A 744 -3.30 -27.49 66.67
CA ALA A 744 -3.93 -28.72 67.05
C ALA A 744 -2.89 -29.83 67.23
N ILE A 745 -2.90 -30.47 68.36
CA ILE A 745 -2.05 -31.65 68.67
C ILE A 745 -2.95 -32.85 68.61
N LEU A 746 -2.62 -33.79 67.78
CA LEU A 746 -3.36 -35.01 67.58
C LEU A 746 -2.56 -36.23 67.96
N PHE A 747 -3.18 -37.09 68.75
CA PHE A 747 -2.65 -38.43 68.92
C PHE A 747 -3.07 -39.25 67.73
N THR A 748 -2.14 -39.64 66.87
CA THR A 748 -2.42 -40.26 65.56
C THR A 748 -2.48 -41.77 65.62
N GLY A 749 -1.87 -42.38 66.58
CA GLY A 749 -1.94 -43.84 66.72
C GLY A 749 -0.80 -44.48 67.54
N PHE A 750 -0.84 -45.79 67.58
CA PHE A 750 0.18 -46.61 68.16
C PHE A 750 1.17 -47.09 67.10
N GLY A 751 2.38 -46.49 67.11
CA GLY A 751 3.43 -46.89 66.19
C GLY A 751 4.13 -48.19 66.65
N ALA A 752 5.00 -48.75 65.75
CA ALA A 752 5.71 -50.01 66.08
C ALA A 752 6.56 -49.88 67.35
N ASN A 753 7.10 -48.66 67.63
CA ASN A 753 7.95 -48.44 68.79
C ASN A 753 7.58 -47.19 69.59
N SER A 754 6.54 -46.45 69.20
CA SER A 754 6.18 -45.17 69.80
C SER A 754 4.69 -44.93 69.85
N LEU A 755 4.28 -44.05 70.75
CA LEU A 755 2.99 -43.35 70.66
C LEU A 755 3.20 -42.15 69.72
N ASP A 756 2.42 -42.14 68.62
CA ASP A 756 2.64 -41.18 67.59
C ASP A 756 1.68 -39.98 67.70
N PHE A 757 2.27 -38.79 67.67
CA PHE A 757 1.56 -37.50 67.70
C PHE A 757 1.86 -36.66 66.46
N ALA A 758 0.90 -35.92 66.04
CA ALA A 758 1.05 -34.94 64.98
C ALA A 758 0.70 -33.54 65.48
N ILE A 759 1.67 -32.64 65.41
CA ILE A 759 1.48 -31.22 65.63
C ILE A 759 1.06 -30.57 64.33
N ARG A 760 -0.11 -29.98 64.29
CA ARG A 760 -0.59 -29.17 63.17
C ARG A 760 -0.69 -27.72 63.62
N SER A 761 0.18 -26.88 63.11
CA SER A 761 0.23 -25.46 63.42
C SER A 761 0.24 -24.63 62.14
N TRP A 762 0.01 -23.38 62.26
CA TRP A 762 0.01 -22.46 61.16
C TRP A 762 1.02 -21.35 61.40
N THR A 763 1.53 -20.77 60.30
CA THR A 763 2.36 -19.56 60.32
C THR A 763 1.88 -18.61 59.22
N ASN A 764 1.81 -17.32 59.52
CA ASN A 764 1.53 -16.22 58.57
C ASN A 764 2.82 -15.69 57.92
N ASN A 765 3.94 -16.26 58.22
CA ASN A 765 5.21 -15.93 57.58
C ASN A 765 5.64 -17.07 56.65
N PHE A 766 5.09 -17.02 55.44
CA PHE A 766 5.41 -18.00 54.40
C PHE A 766 6.92 -18.05 54.09
N GLY A 767 7.65 -16.91 54.20
CA GLY A 767 9.08 -16.84 53.83
C GLY A 767 9.96 -17.65 54.78
N ASP A 768 9.64 -17.70 56.06
CA ASP A 768 10.44 -18.34 57.11
C ASP A 768 9.86 -19.68 57.62
N TRP A 769 8.79 -20.21 56.98
CA TRP A 769 8.11 -21.42 57.46
C TRP A 769 9.03 -22.62 57.70
N VAL A 770 10.07 -22.78 56.83
CA VAL A 770 11.08 -23.87 57.00
C VAL A 770 11.88 -23.66 58.27
N LYS A 771 12.26 -22.43 58.56
CA LYS A 771 13.00 -22.08 59.76
C LYS A 771 12.12 -22.26 61.01
N ILE A 772 10.87 -21.77 60.98
CA ILE A 772 9.90 -21.92 62.05
C ILE A 772 9.62 -23.40 62.36
N ARG A 773 9.49 -24.22 61.31
CA ARG A 773 9.33 -25.67 61.45
C ARG A 773 10.54 -26.31 62.09
N SER A 774 11.75 -25.92 61.68
CA SER A 774 12.99 -26.39 62.28
C SER A 774 13.09 -26.01 63.80
N ASP A 775 12.77 -24.75 64.09
CA ASP A 775 12.77 -24.24 65.47
C ASP A 775 11.74 -24.96 66.34
N LEU A 776 10.55 -25.27 65.79
CA LEU A 776 9.55 -26.07 66.48
C LEU A 776 10.05 -27.50 66.76
N HIS A 777 10.73 -28.17 65.83
CA HIS A 777 11.34 -29.48 66.04
C HIS A 777 12.35 -29.46 67.20
N VAL A 778 13.24 -28.43 67.20
CA VAL A 778 14.25 -28.30 68.26
C VAL A 778 13.59 -28.12 69.65
N ARG A 779 12.63 -27.19 69.74
CA ARG A 779 11.89 -26.89 70.98
C ARG A 779 11.11 -28.09 71.51
N VAL A 780 10.46 -28.80 70.60
CA VAL A 780 9.73 -30.05 70.94
C VAL A 780 10.72 -31.08 71.53
N TYR A 781 11.88 -31.25 70.94
CA TYR A 781 12.91 -32.15 71.34
C TYR A 781 13.43 -31.78 72.75
N GLU A 782 13.73 -30.50 73.01
CA GLU A 782 14.20 -29.96 74.28
C GLU A 782 13.14 -30.12 75.43
N ALA A 783 11.90 -29.83 75.11
CA ALA A 783 10.77 -29.91 76.04
C ALA A 783 10.48 -31.38 76.49
N LEU A 784 10.51 -32.29 75.51
CA LEU A 784 10.35 -33.72 75.78
C LEU A 784 11.50 -34.21 76.70
N GLY A 785 12.75 -33.81 76.42
CA GLY A 785 13.89 -34.13 77.27
C GLY A 785 13.78 -33.56 78.71
N ALA A 786 13.38 -32.27 78.77
CA ALA A 786 13.16 -31.63 80.08
C ALA A 786 12.05 -32.28 80.93
N ALA A 787 10.98 -32.78 80.25
CA ALA A 787 9.88 -33.48 80.88
C ALA A 787 10.18 -34.98 81.23
N GLY A 788 11.37 -35.46 80.85
CA GLY A 788 11.79 -36.84 81.05
C GLY A 788 11.09 -37.84 80.12
N ILE A 789 10.47 -37.33 79.00
CA ILE A 789 9.78 -38.15 78.06
C ILE A 789 10.77 -38.58 76.95
N GLN A 790 10.97 -39.89 76.83
CA GLN A 790 11.95 -40.42 75.89
C GLN A 790 11.36 -40.56 74.52
N ILE A 791 12.16 -40.18 73.49
CA ILE A 791 11.94 -40.55 72.10
C ILE A 791 12.55 -41.94 71.93
N PRO A 792 11.73 -42.93 71.56
CA PRO A 792 12.24 -44.32 71.57
C PRO A 792 13.20 -44.57 70.39
N PHE A 793 14.23 -45.35 70.69
CA PHE A 793 14.99 -46.03 69.64
C PHE A 793 14.16 -47.17 69.09
N PRO A 794 14.46 -47.64 67.87
CA PRO A 794 13.83 -48.87 67.41
C PRO A 794 13.98 -50.01 68.43
N GLN A 795 12.83 -50.58 68.84
CA GLN A 795 12.81 -51.69 69.80
C GLN A 795 12.71 -53.00 69.02
N HIS A 796 13.50 -53.99 69.48
CA HIS A 796 13.46 -55.30 68.90
C HIS A 796 13.41 -56.34 70.04
N ASP A 797 12.40 -57.18 70.01
CA ASP A 797 12.31 -58.33 70.92
C ASP A 797 13.20 -59.43 70.32
N LEU A 798 14.31 -59.78 71.02
CA LEU A 798 15.21 -60.83 70.57
C LEU A 798 14.90 -62.16 71.29
N HIS A 799 14.37 -63.10 70.60
CA HIS A 799 14.19 -64.47 71.05
C HIS A 799 15.43 -65.29 70.75
N LEU A 800 16.33 -65.40 71.69
CA LEU A 800 17.56 -66.19 71.56
C LEU A 800 17.25 -67.68 71.65
N ARG A 801 17.32 -68.39 70.54
CA ARG A 801 17.12 -69.86 70.51
C ARG A 801 18.39 -70.66 70.86
N THR A 802 19.52 -70.13 70.53
CA THR A 802 20.86 -70.74 70.82
C THR A 802 21.84 -69.65 71.18
N VAL A 803 22.52 -69.77 72.28
CA VAL A 803 23.53 -68.83 72.77
C VAL A 803 24.85 -69.58 72.90
N SER A 804 25.91 -69.06 72.31
CA SER A 804 27.24 -69.65 72.55
C SER A 804 27.65 -69.56 74.05
N PRO A 805 28.42 -70.42 74.57
CA PRO A 805 28.77 -70.35 76.02
C PRO A 805 29.34 -69.00 76.47
N ALA A 806 30.18 -68.36 75.65
CA ALA A 806 30.78 -67.03 75.88
C ALA A 806 29.74 -65.92 75.91
N ALA A 807 28.74 -66.00 75.00
CA ALA A 807 27.65 -65.01 74.95
C ALA A 807 26.65 -65.25 76.11
N GLY A 808 26.45 -66.54 76.51
CA GLY A 808 25.63 -66.87 77.72
C GLY A 808 26.23 -66.32 79.03
N GLU A 809 27.56 -66.44 79.15
CA GLU A 809 28.27 -65.85 80.34
C GLU A 809 28.22 -64.31 80.34
N ALA A 810 28.36 -63.65 79.25
CA ALA A 810 28.20 -62.20 79.12
C ALA A 810 26.77 -61.70 79.44
N LEU A 811 25.73 -62.43 78.97
CA LEU A 811 24.32 -62.18 79.34
C LEU A 811 23.98 -62.45 80.79
N ALA A 812 24.70 -63.44 81.50
CA ALA A 812 24.54 -63.76 82.88
C ALA A 812 25.28 -62.80 83.84
N GLY A 813 25.88 -61.71 83.34
CA GLY A 813 26.57 -60.70 84.13
C GLY A 813 27.92 -61.08 84.65
N ARG A 814 28.53 -62.20 84.16
CA ARG A 814 29.93 -62.53 84.47
C ARG A 814 30.86 -61.83 83.49
N GLN A 815 31.73 -60.99 83.94
CA GLN A 815 32.81 -60.42 83.14
C GLN A 815 33.70 -61.56 82.60
N PRO A 816 33.99 -61.59 81.25
CA PRO A 816 34.94 -62.54 80.68
C PRO A 816 36.36 -62.19 81.22
N SER A 817 37.08 -63.22 81.64
CA SER A 817 38.48 -63.11 81.97
C SER A 817 39.28 -62.66 80.74
N PRO A 818 40.29 -61.74 80.87
CA PRO A 818 41.00 -61.22 79.71
C PRO A 818 41.90 -62.34 79.16
N ALA A 819 41.47 -62.91 78.00
CA ALA A 819 42.30 -63.80 77.22
C ALA A 819 42.76 -63.13 75.92
N ALA A 820 44.03 -62.89 75.84
CA ALA A 820 44.95 -62.71 74.76
C ALA A 820 44.44 -61.87 73.56
N ALA A 821 44.98 -60.65 73.42
CA ALA A 821 44.97 -59.81 72.23
C ALA A 821 45.58 -60.55 71.02
N GLY A 822 44.82 -60.88 70.08
CA GLY A 822 45.22 -61.23 68.66
C GLY A 822 45.51 -59.95 67.86
N PRO A 823 46.34 -60.07 66.84
CA PRO A 823 46.84 -58.89 66.14
C PRO A 823 45.72 -58.21 65.34
N GLY A 824 45.73 -56.88 65.38
CA GLY A 824 44.77 -56.01 64.72
C GLY A 824 44.72 -56.12 63.21
N PRO A 825 43.63 -55.75 62.58
CA PRO A 825 43.50 -55.76 61.14
C PRO A 825 44.34 -54.70 60.40
N PRO A 826 44.84 -55.01 59.24
CA PRO A 826 45.72 -54.07 58.51
C PRO A 826 44.96 -52.82 58.05
N GLU A 827 45.69 -51.70 58.08
CA GLU A 827 45.33 -50.39 57.62
C GLU A 827 44.89 -50.38 56.10
N PRO A 828 43.85 -49.67 55.71
CA PRO A 828 43.50 -49.56 54.26
C PRO A 828 44.46 -48.64 53.56
N ALA A 829 44.94 -49.08 52.44
CA ALA A 829 45.72 -48.28 51.48
C ALA A 829 45.04 -47.05 50.98
N PRO A 830 45.77 -45.95 50.65
CA PRO A 830 45.15 -44.75 50.19
C PRO A 830 44.67 -44.91 48.70
N ALA A 831 43.45 -44.46 48.43
CA ALA A 831 42.91 -44.42 47.09
C ALA A 831 43.61 -43.33 46.28
N ALA A 832 43.95 -43.67 45.03
CA ALA A 832 44.40 -42.75 43.97
C ALA A 832 43.27 -42.10 43.31
#